data_ec179226125e0172361256245f66df82
#
_entry.id   ec179226125e0172361256245f66df82
#
_cell.length_a   1.000
_cell.length_b   1.000
_cell.length_c   1.000
_cell.angle_alpha   90.00
_cell.angle_beta   90.00
_cell.angle_gamma   90.00
#
_symmetry.space_group_name_H-M   'P 1'
#
loop_
_entity.id
_entity.type
_entity.pdbx_description
1 polymer ?
#
loop_
_entity_poly.entity_id
_entity_poly.type
_entity_poly.pdbx_seq_one_letter_code
_entity_poly.pdbx_strand_id
1 'polypeptide(L)'
;MKYLYYAIMVLIMTVVSCTTSNNQSPNILTANTESQIRSFLNIPVNAQQVMIVSQSSHWDPDWQSTFDTYYTNNVDPIIKSALNMLDTNKGYYYSICEILYLKRYWDDHPEDHARIVKYLRDGQLRIVGGGMTSPDTNLPTGEALMMDWFYGNLWVYNISGIKPVTAWQPDSFGHASSLPDILSSLGYKYVGFSRIPGVAETAQWYYTVPPTPGSFAETLSQTGSLDFVWKGIGGAQVLAHYLRGGYGDGDILYVTPSNQTAIDATFTTLINQLKPVSPTGYMFLPVGSDFMPPDRYLPQQIATWDSTMYQSTGVYVTMATFEDYMKLVSFHLDKVPVYAANLNPYFTGYYGSRPKIKKLARQVTYGIEAAQLYSIIAHSAGYTYPSGDFDALWESFLLSDHHDFIPGTSTNNVYFNEQIPLLQNSLTSTTLLQQSATTSIAKSVNTSSVSGIPVIVFNPSGFVRSDVAVATLSFPAAGVKSITMQNQMGSVVPSQIITATTYGDGSYRQADVAFYADYLPSLGYATYTAATNTSLSGSSNVSVSTDGQGNIWLVNPYEVIALGKNAGYAIIYLQDRATSAQMISGLANDIVYYNDTGDLWAIGSEPDSAVVTHNGVFAPVYALSQTSSSIATVTASGPLFIQVQVQTSGPYGPVTRTYTMYSTMKRIDLSTTLAAPTGTTVAAVFSTTIADGEDSLAVPYGIQHEPLQSMYTPSFWPGVEWADLFSPTSNTGMAIFDLGNEMWSFDAQGDITLGLVRNPLLTGGSCLDKGVCASDNDPHTLDYAILQHASGAFFTPEGYAFSAPLTTVVTTIHTGSLPLSYSLASTGSNALITGVKESKNNNGIILRLFRLTPDPEQVTVDYANANTGGTVITNSFETPTGRPVINGSTIGIDMTRTISTLFIPSK
;
A
#
# COMPACT_ATOMS: atom_id res chain seq x y z
N MET A 1 -12.64 8.18 36.72
CA MET A 1 -13.97 7.58 36.60
C MET A 1 -14.24 6.87 35.26
N LYS A 2 -13.52 7.17 34.19
CA LYS A 2 -13.62 6.43 32.89
C LYS A 2 -13.00 5.02 32.93
N TYR A 3 -12.01 4.77 33.74
CA TYR A 3 -11.36 3.45 33.84
C TYR A 3 -12.13 2.41 34.68
N LEU A 4 -13.12 2.83 35.45
CA LEU A 4 -13.94 1.91 36.24
C LEU A 4 -15.09 1.28 35.42
N TYR A 5 -15.49 1.90 34.32
CA TYR A 5 -16.52 1.37 33.43
C TYR A 5 -16.01 0.23 32.52
N TYR A 6 -14.73 0.30 32.10
CA TYR A 6 -14.12 -0.78 31.30
C TYR A 6 -13.89 -2.06 32.12
N ALA A 7 -13.49 -1.92 33.38
CA ALA A 7 -13.28 -3.09 34.27
C ALA A 7 -14.59 -3.84 34.60
N ILE A 8 -15.72 -3.15 34.60
CA ILE A 8 -17.03 -3.77 34.90
C ILE A 8 -17.62 -4.46 33.65
N MET A 9 -17.33 -3.96 32.45
CA MET A 9 -17.74 -4.63 31.21
C MET A 9 -16.95 -5.92 30.95
N VAL A 10 -15.67 -5.97 31.27
CA VAL A 10 -14.84 -7.18 31.14
C VAL A 10 -15.22 -8.24 32.18
N LEU A 11 -15.70 -7.86 33.36
CA LEU A 11 -16.12 -8.82 34.40
C LEU A 11 -17.50 -9.44 34.15
N ILE A 12 -18.36 -8.79 33.34
CA ILE A 12 -19.69 -9.33 32.96
C ILE A 12 -19.56 -10.28 31.74
N MET A 13 -18.52 -10.19 30.94
CA MET A 13 -18.28 -11.11 29.80
C MET A 13 -17.65 -12.46 30.23
N THR A 14 -17.08 -12.58 31.42
CA THR A 14 -16.43 -13.82 31.88
C THR A 14 -17.37 -14.78 32.63
N VAL A 15 -18.64 -14.47 32.81
CA VAL A 15 -19.60 -15.33 33.56
C VAL A 15 -20.75 -15.87 32.68
N VAL A 16 -20.77 -15.61 31.38
CA VAL A 16 -21.77 -16.15 30.45
C VAL A 16 -21.14 -17.09 29.43
N SER A 17 -20.24 -17.95 29.88
CA SER A 17 -19.84 -19.16 29.16
C SER A 17 -20.51 -20.38 29.80
N CYS A 18 -21.80 -20.45 29.65
CA CYS A 18 -22.55 -21.69 29.99
C CYS A 18 -23.63 -21.89 28.92
N THR A 19 -23.34 -22.82 28.02
CA THR A 19 -24.28 -23.63 27.22
C THR A 19 -25.68 -23.06 27.06
N THR A 20 -25.83 -22.15 26.13
CA THR A 20 -27.08 -22.00 25.39
C THR A 20 -26.82 -22.50 23.98
N SER A 21 -27.46 -23.61 23.62
CA SER A 21 -27.70 -23.97 22.23
C SER A 21 -28.20 -22.73 21.53
N ASN A 22 -27.42 -22.18 20.62
CA ASN A 22 -27.83 -21.08 19.75
C ASN A 22 -28.98 -21.59 18.86
N ASN A 23 -30.20 -21.59 19.39
CA ASN A 23 -31.39 -21.61 18.57
C ASN A 23 -31.66 -20.18 18.02
N GLN A 24 -30.72 -19.62 17.28
CA GLN A 24 -31.08 -18.51 16.41
C GLN A 24 -32.02 -19.05 15.35
N SER A 25 -33.16 -18.41 15.18
CA SER A 25 -34.06 -18.71 14.06
C SER A 25 -33.21 -18.61 12.77
N PRO A 26 -33.37 -19.55 11.83
CA PRO A 26 -32.68 -19.49 10.56
C PRO A 26 -32.89 -18.10 9.93
N ASN A 27 -31.79 -17.47 9.50
CA ASN A 27 -31.83 -16.19 8.77
C ASN A 27 -30.93 -16.27 7.55
N ILE A 28 -30.88 -15.22 6.74
CA ILE A 28 -30.14 -15.18 5.48
C ILE A 28 -28.60 -15.37 5.71
N LEU A 29 -28.07 -14.97 6.87
CA LEU A 29 -26.66 -15.18 7.21
C LEU A 29 -26.29 -16.65 7.36
N THR A 30 -27.23 -17.46 7.86
CA THR A 30 -27.04 -18.89 8.12
C THR A 30 -27.49 -19.78 6.94
N ALA A 31 -28.01 -19.18 5.87
CA ALA A 31 -28.43 -19.89 4.67
C ALA A 31 -27.22 -20.47 3.91
N ASN A 32 -27.22 -21.79 3.71
CA ASN A 32 -26.14 -22.54 3.07
C ASN A 32 -26.53 -23.17 1.73
N THR A 33 -27.76 -22.95 1.28
CA THR A 33 -28.25 -23.43 -0.01
C THR A 33 -28.94 -22.30 -0.77
N GLU A 34 -28.91 -22.38 -2.10
CA GLU A 34 -29.59 -21.43 -2.98
C GLU A 34 -31.09 -21.32 -2.63
N SER A 35 -31.76 -22.46 -2.41
CA SER A 35 -33.17 -22.50 -2.06
C SER A 35 -33.49 -21.75 -0.74
N GLN A 36 -32.61 -21.83 0.27
CA GLN A 36 -32.78 -21.10 1.51
C GLN A 36 -32.66 -19.58 1.27
N ILE A 37 -31.63 -19.14 0.54
CA ILE A 37 -31.43 -17.71 0.22
C ILE A 37 -32.63 -17.18 -0.56
N ARG A 38 -33.05 -17.88 -1.61
CA ARG A 38 -34.23 -17.52 -2.40
C ARG A 38 -35.48 -17.42 -1.53
N SER A 39 -35.67 -18.35 -0.58
CA SER A 39 -36.79 -18.30 0.36
C SER A 39 -36.77 -17.08 1.27
N PHE A 40 -35.59 -16.71 1.80
CA PHE A 40 -35.47 -15.48 2.64
C PHE A 40 -35.73 -14.21 1.84
N LEU A 41 -35.34 -14.19 0.57
CA LEU A 41 -35.55 -13.05 -0.34
C LEU A 41 -36.93 -13.06 -1.02
N ASN A 42 -37.80 -13.99 -0.66
CA ASN A 42 -39.14 -14.20 -1.25
C ASN A 42 -39.11 -14.41 -2.78
N ILE A 43 -38.00 -14.95 -3.32
CA ILE A 43 -37.86 -15.22 -4.75
C ILE A 43 -38.71 -16.46 -5.10
N PRO A 44 -39.67 -16.35 -6.02
CA PRO A 44 -40.51 -17.48 -6.45
C PRO A 44 -39.64 -18.65 -6.95
N VAL A 45 -40.04 -19.89 -6.60
CA VAL A 45 -39.29 -21.11 -6.99
C VAL A 45 -39.11 -21.20 -8.50
N ASN A 46 -40.10 -20.75 -9.26
CA ASN A 46 -40.11 -20.79 -10.72
C ASN A 46 -39.45 -19.59 -11.40
N ALA A 47 -38.97 -18.59 -10.67
CA ALA A 47 -38.27 -17.45 -11.26
C ALA A 47 -36.91 -17.90 -11.81
N GLN A 48 -36.76 -17.84 -13.13
CA GLN A 48 -35.52 -18.22 -13.83
C GLN A 48 -34.54 -17.05 -13.96
N GLN A 49 -35.02 -15.84 -13.86
CA GLN A 49 -34.27 -14.59 -13.94
C GLN A 49 -34.62 -13.74 -12.72
N VAL A 50 -33.61 -13.27 -12.03
CA VAL A 50 -33.78 -12.47 -10.80
C VAL A 50 -32.84 -11.26 -10.85
N MET A 51 -33.40 -10.07 -10.67
CA MET A 51 -32.61 -8.85 -10.48
C MET A 51 -32.54 -8.55 -8.99
N ILE A 52 -31.31 -8.49 -8.48
CA ILE A 52 -31.02 -8.08 -7.11
C ILE A 52 -30.68 -6.58 -7.11
N VAL A 53 -31.53 -5.79 -6.49
CA VAL A 53 -31.31 -4.34 -6.30
C VAL A 53 -30.68 -4.13 -4.94
N SER A 54 -29.47 -3.57 -4.90
CA SER A 54 -28.71 -3.38 -3.67
C SER A 54 -28.52 -1.89 -3.37
N GLN A 55 -29.13 -1.44 -2.29
CA GLN A 55 -29.03 -0.06 -1.82
C GLN A 55 -27.77 0.12 -0.96
N SER A 56 -26.97 1.13 -1.31
CA SER A 56 -25.81 1.60 -0.56
C SER A 56 -25.66 3.11 -0.69
N SER A 57 -24.56 3.65 -0.28
CA SER A 57 -24.06 4.99 -0.60
C SER A 57 -22.56 4.94 -0.57
N HIS A 58 -21.90 5.61 -1.49
CA HIS A 58 -20.45 5.76 -1.49
C HIS A 58 -20.07 6.97 -0.63
N TRP A 59 -19.10 6.78 0.26
CA TRP A 59 -18.67 7.81 1.21
C TRP A 59 -17.15 7.98 1.16
N ASP A 60 -16.72 9.09 0.60
CA ASP A 60 -15.31 9.46 0.66
C ASP A 60 -14.99 10.06 2.03
N PRO A 61 -14.10 9.46 2.83
CA PRO A 61 -13.70 10.05 4.10
C PRO A 61 -13.06 11.44 3.94
N ASP A 62 -12.34 11.63 2.85
CA ASP A 62 -11.77 12.90 2.45
C ASP A 62 -11.64 12.97 0.92
N TRP A 63 -11.95 14.12 0.34
CA TRP A 63 -11.84 14.40 -1.10
C TRP A 63 -12.04 15.90 -1.37
N GLN A 64 -13.29 16.34 -1.64
CA GLN A 64 -13.64 17.75 -1.80
C GLN A 64 -13.79 18.47 -0.45
N SER A 65 -14.06 17.71 0.59
CA SER A 65 -14.22 18.18 1.97
C SER A 65 -13.50 17.24 2.94
N THR A 66 -13.28 17.74 4.16
CA THR A 66 -12.66 16.97 5.24
C THR A 66 -13.63 15.93 5.82
N PHE A 67 -13.09 14.93 6.51
CA PHE A 67 -13.83 13.87 7.20
C PHE A 67 -14.98 14.38 8.06
N ASP A 68 -14.71 15.34 8.96
CA ASP A 68 -15.74 15.88 9.86
C ASP A 68 -16.85 16.64 9.11
N THR A 69 -16.49 17.32 8.01
CA THR A 69 -17.47 18.05 7.19
C THR A 69 -18.42 17.10 6.47
N TYR A 70 -17.89 16.07 5.85
CA TYR A 70 -18.69 15.04 5.19
C TYR A 70 -19.53 14.23 6.18
N TYR A 71 -18.92 13.85 7.32
CA TYR A 71 -19.67 13.16 8.36
C TYR A 71 -20.90 13.94 8.80
N THR A 72 -20.70 15.20 9.23
CA THR A 72 -21.79 16.02 9.80
C THR A 72 -22.88 16.35 8.78
N ASN A 73 -22.48 16.68 7.55
CA ASN A 73 -23.43 17.19 6.55
C ASN A 73 -24.12 16.08 5.74
N ASN A 74 -23.47 14.92 5.59
CA ASN A 74 -23.94 13.89 4.70
C ASN A 74 -24.12 12.54 5.41
N VAL A 75 -23.09 11.96 6.02
CA VAL A 75 -23.09 10.55 6.42
C VAL A 75 -23.96 10.29 7.64
N ASP A 76 -23.90 11.13 8.66
CA ASP A 76 -24.80 11.04 9.85
C ASP A 76 -26.28 11.01 9.46
N PRO A 77 -26.80 11.97 8.65
CA PRO A 77 -28.18 11.92 8.17
C PRO A 77 -28.50 10.67 7.33
N ILE A 78 -27.55 10.21 6.50
CA ILE A 78 -27.75 9.02 5.66
C ILE A 78 -27.91 7.77 6.52
N ILE A 79 -27.02 7.53 7.50
CA ILE A 79 -27.11 6.36 8.39
C ILE A 79 -28.42 6.39 9.18
N LYS A 80 -28.81 7.54 9.74
CA LYS A 80 -30.11 7.69 10.42
C LYS A 80 -31.29 7.35 9.52
N SER A 81 -31.24 7.81 8.26
CA SER A 81 -32.28 7.53 7.27
C SER A 81 -32.32 6.03 6.94
N ALA A 82 -31.18 5.38 6.74
CA ALA A 82 -31.09 3.94 6.47
C ALA A 82 -31.66 3.11 7.63
N LEU A 83 -31.32 3.43 8.87
CA LEU A 83 -31.86 2.77 10.05
C LEU A 83 -33.40 2.94 10.14
N ASN A 84 -33.93 4.12 9.85
CA ASN A 84 -35.37 4.35 9.83
C ASN A 84 -36.10 3.57 8.73
N MET A 85 -35.46 3.40 7.56
CA MET A 85 -35.98 2.54 6.49
C MET A 85 -36.02 1.07 6.92
N LEU A 86 -34.99 0.59 7.58
CA LEU A 86 -34.92 -0.78 8.13
C LEU A 86 -35.98 -1.03 9.21
N ASP A 87 -36.29 -0.05 10.04
CA ASP A 87 -37.37 -0.15 11.05
C ASP A 87 -38.76 -0.25 10.43
N THR A 88 -39.02 0.46 9.33
CA THR A 88 -40.33 0.60 8.74
C THR A 88 -40.65 -0.39 7.62
N ASN A 89 -39.59 -1.03 7.01
CA ASN A 89 -39.73 -1.92 5.84
C ASN A 89 -38.99 -3.25 6.07
N LYS A 90 -39.76 -4.30 6.32
CA LYS A 90 -39.17 -5.65 6.56
C LYS A 90 -38.37 -6.22 5.39
N GLY A 91 -38.68 -5.84 4.16
CA GLY A 91 -37.98 -6.26 2.94
C GLY A 91 -36.91 -5.27 2.47
N TYR A 92 -36.55 -4.29 3.30
CA TYR A 92 -35.49 -3.33 2.98
C TYR A 92 -34.14 -3.86 3.43
N TYR A 93 -33.14 -3.72 2.56
CA TYR A 93 -31.76 -4.08 2.80
C TYR A 93 -30.87 -2.86 2.53
N TYR A 94 -29.82 -2.70 3.33
CA TYR A 94 -28.88 -1.61 3.14
C TYR A 94 -27.44 -2.10 3.36
N SER A 95 -26.51 -1.59 2.54
CA SER A 95 -25.09 -1.94 2.63
C SER A 95 -24.26 -0.71 3.06
N ILE A 96 -23.31 -0.93 3.97
CA ILE A 96 -22.31 0.05 4.39
C ILE A 96 -20.94 -0.47 3.96
N CYS A 97 -20.10 0.42 3.40
CA CYS A 97 -18.79 0.09 2.85
C CYS A 97 -17.66 0.49 3.80
N GLU A 98 -17.63 1.73 4.25
CA GLU A 98 -16.56 2.36 5.02
C GLU A 98 -16.81 2.27 6.53
N ILE A 99 -15.89 1.63 7.25
CA ILE A 99 -16.05 1.42 8.71
C ILE A 99 -15.72 2.69 9.51
N LEU A 100 -14.80 3.56 9.03
CA LEU A 100 -14.44 4.79 9.74
C LEU A 100 -15.67 5.64 10.06
N TYR A 101 -16.55 5.84 9.10
CA TYR A 101 -17.79 6.61 9.31
C TYR A 101 -18.81 5.89 10.19
N LEU A 102 -18.95 4.57 10.02
CA LEU A 102 -19.84 3.80 10.89
C LEU A 102 -19.34 3.80 12.33
N LYS A 103 -18.02 3.74 12.53
CA LYS A 103 -17.39 3.82 13.85
C LYS A 103 -17.63 5.19 14.49
N ARG A 104 -17.46 6.28 13.73
CA ARG A 104 -17.78 7.63 14.19
C ARG A 104 -19.26 7.78 14.57
N TYR A 105 -20.16 7.27 13.73
CA TYR A 105 -21.60 7.27 14.04
C TYR A 105 -21.92 6.46 15.30
N TRP A 106 -21.30 5.29 15.47
CA TRP A 106 -21.42 4.47 16.66
C TRP A 106 -21.00 5.26 17.92
N ASP A 107 -19.88 5.94 17.89
CA ASP A 107 -19.37 6.69 19.04
C ASP A 107 -20.29 7.88 19.39
N ASP A 108 -20.88 8.53 18.40
CA ASP A 108 -21.76 9.71 18.58
C ASP A 108 -23.22 9.34 18.92
N HIS A 109 -23.70 8.11 18.56
CA HIS A 109 -25.09 7.67 18.69
C HIS A 109 -25.25 6.37 19.48
N PRO A 110 -24.97 6.35 20.79
CA PRO A 110 -25.10 5.14 21.62
C PRO A 110 -26.54 4.61 21.68
N GLU A 111 -27.55 5.46 21.42
CA GLU A 111 -28.95 5.07 21.31
C GLU A 111 -29.24 4.11 20.15
N ASP A 112 -28.44 4.14 19.09
CA ASP A 112 -28.60 3.31 17.89
C ASP A 112 -27.82 2.01 17.92
N HIS A 113 -26.96 1.77 18.92
CA HIS A 113 -26.14 0.56 19.03
C HIS A 113 -26.98 -0.72 18.88
N ALA A 114 -28.06 -0.82 19.63
CA ALA A 114 -28.94 -2.00 19.62
C ALA A 114 -29.60 -2.22 18.25
N ARG A 115 -29.94 -1.14 17.54
CA ARG A 115 -30.55 -1.19 16.20
C ARG A 115 -29.52 -1.68 15.17
N ILE A 116 -28.30 -1.11 15.19
CA ILE A 116 -27.22 -1.48 14.29
C ILE A 116 -26.87 -2.97 14.47
N VAL A 117 -26.64 -3.40 15.71
CA VAL A 117 -26.31 -4.82 16.01
C VAL A 117 -27.45 -5.76 15.59
N LYS A 118 -28.71 -5.35 15.85
CA LYS A 118 -29.87 -6.14 15.42
C LYS A 118 -29.89 -6.35 13.91
N TYR A 119 -29.78 -5.28 13.13
CA TYR A 119 -29.89 -5.36 11.66
C TYR A 119 -28.67 -6.03 11.01
N LEU A 120 -27.48 -5.89 11.60
CA LEU A 120 -26.31 -6.67 11.21
C LEU A 120 -26.56 -8.16 11.40
N ARG A 121 -27.10 -8.57 12.57
CA ARG A 121 -27.38 -9.98 12.88
C ARG A 121 -28.56 -10.55 12.10
N ASP A 122 -29.55 -9.74 11.80
CA ASP A 122 -30.68 -10.12 10.94
C ASP A 122 -30.26 -10.23 9.45
N GLY A 123 -29.14 -9.61 9.05
CA GLY A 123 -28.62 -9.60 7.68
C GLY A 123 -29.27 -8.56 6.78
N GLN A 124 -30.12 -7.67 7.31
CA GLN A 124 -30.74 -6.56 6.57
C GLN A 124 -29.80 -5.37 6.41
N LEU A 125 -28.93 -5.12 7.40
CA LEU A 125 -27.77 -4.24 7.30
C LEU A 125 -26.54 -5.11 7.05
N ARG A 126 -25.76 -4.81 6.02
CA ARG A 126 -24.56 -5.58 5.68
C ARG A 126 -23.35 -4.68 5.56
N ILE A 127 -22.24 -5.14 6.09
CA ILE A 127 -20.95 -4.53 5.79
C ILE A 127 -20.39 -5.23 4.56
N VAL A 128 -20.26 -4.51 3.45
CA VAL A 128 -19.81 -5.08 2.16
C VAL A 128 -18.37 -4.68 1.80
N GLY A 129 -17.78 -3.66 2.42
CA GLY A 129 -16.38 -3.31 2.29
C GLY A 129 -15.51 -4.00 3.33
N GLY A 130 -15.81 -3.74 4.57
CA GLY A 130 -15.14 -4.31 5.75
C GLY A 130 -13.77 -3.73 6.05
N GLY A 131 -13.24 -2.84 5.21
CA GLY A 131 -12.06 -2.03 5.50
C GLY A 131 -12.40 -0.83 6.38
N MET A 132 -11.41 -0.25 7.03
CA MET A 132 -11.56 1.06 7.66
C MET A 132 -12.02 2.08 6.63
N THR A 133 -11.44 2.00 5.43
CA THR A 133 -11.82 2.79 4.25
C THR A 133 -12.20 1.89 3.07
N SER A 134 -12.52 2.49 1.93
CA SER A 134 -12.44 1.89 0.59
C SER A 134 -11.05 2.25 0.02
N PRO A 135 -10.01 1.42 0.27
CA PRO A 135 -8.64 1.81 0.01
C PRO A 135 -8.30 1.84 -1.48
N ASP A 136 -7.32 2.66 -1.87
CA ASP A 136 -6.56 2.41 -3.08
C ASP A 136 -5.84 1.07 -2.95
N THR A 137 -5.87 0.23 -3.98
CA THR A 137 -5.32 -1.13 -3.91
C THR A 137 -3.97 -1.28 -4.60
N ASN A 138 -3.39 -0.17 -5.07
CA ASN A 138 -2.12 -0.12 -5.79
C ASN A 138 -0.98 0.54 -4.99
N LEU A 139 -1.27 1.66 -4.31
CA LEU A 139 -0.25 2.54 -3.74
C LEU A 139 0.11 2.25 -2.26
N PRO A 140 -0.80 1.78 -1.38
CA PRO A 140 -0.42 1.37 -0.03
C PRO A 140 0.55 0.19 -0.06
N THR A 141 1.41 0.05 0.94
CA THR A 141 2.20 -1.17 1.10
C THR A 141 1.29 -2.38 1.36
N GLY A 142 1.78 -3.58 1.12
CA GLY A 142 0.99 -4.80 1.38
C GLY A 142 0.51 -4.91 2.82
N GLU A 143 1.32 -4.49 3.80
CA GLU A 143 0.93 -4.54 5.22
C GLU A 143 -0.11 -3.46 5.55
N ALA A 144 0.03 -2.22 5.06
CA ALA A 144 -0.96 -1.17 5.28
C ALA A 144 -2.33 -1.59 4.75
N LEU A 145 -2.38 -2.05 3.50
CA LEU A 145 -3.60 -2.54 2.86
C LEU A 145 -4.21 -3.74 3.63
N MET A 146 -3.36 -4.65 4.14
CA MET A 146 -3.81 -5.75 5.00
C MET A 146 -4.43 -5.26 6.31
N MET A 147 -3.81 -4.23 6.93
CA MET A 147 -4.28 -3.67 8.20
C MET A 147 -5.59 -2.88 8.03
N ASP A 148 -5.83 -2.24 6.88
CA ASP A 148 -7.10 -1.57 6.60
C ASP A 148 -8.28 -2.55 6.80
N TRP A 149 -8.25 -3.68 6.11
CA TRP A 149 -9.30 -4.71 6.29
C TRP A 149 -9.24 -5.44 7.62
N PHE A 150 -8.06 -5.61 8.21
CA PHE A 150 -7.95 -6.26 9.51
C PHE A 150 -8.64 -5.45 10.62
N TYR A 151 -8.35 -4.15 10.73
CA TYR A 151 -8.93 -3.31 11.78
C TYR A 151 -10.43 -3.05 11.56
N GLY A 152 -10.86 -2.82 10.33
CA GLY A 152 -12.28 -2.70 10.00
C GLY A 152 -13.08 -3.97 10.36
N ASN A 153 -12.59 -5.13 9.94
CA ASN A 153 -13.20 -6.41 10.28
C ASN A 153 -13.21 -6.69 11.78
N LEU A 154 -12.11 -6.35 12.47
CA LEU A 154 -11.99 -6.57 13.92
C LEU A 154 -13.03 -5.74 14.67
N TRP A 155 -13.19 -4.48 14.29
CA TRP A 155 -14.19 -3.60 14.89
C TRP A 155 -15.61 -4.14 14.69
N VAL A 156 -15.99 -4.51 13.46
CA VAL A 156 -17.31 -5.09 13.15
C VAL A 156 -17.54 -6.37 13.93
N TYR A 157 -16.53 -7.27 13.99
CA TYR A 157 -16.62 -8.50 14.73
C TYR A 157 -16.84 -8.27 16.24
N ASN A 158 -16.15 -7.29 16.82
CA ASN A 158 -16.26 -6.96 18.24
C ASN A 158 -17.67 -6.46 18.62
N ILE A 159 -18.33 -5.65 17.79
CA ILE A 159 -19.68 -5.13 18.10
C ILE A 159 -20.81 -6.10 17.75
N SER A 160 -20.65 -6.94 16.73
CA SER A 160 -21.76 -7.75 16.18
C SER A 160 -21.57 -9.27 16.30
N GLY A 161 -20.32 -9.75 16.36
CA GLY A 161 -19.94 -11.15 16.19
C GLY A 161 -19.93 -11.62 14.74
N ILE A 162 -20.15 -10.72 13.76
CA ILE A 162 -20.18 -11.01 12.33
C ILE A 162 -18.85 -10.62 11.70
N LYS A 163 -18.33 -11.49 10.82
CA LYS A 163 -17.15 -11.22 10.04
C LYS A 163 -17.55 -10.91 8.60
N PRO A 164 -17.25 -9.72 8.08
CA PRO A 164 -17.40 -9.42 6.64
C PRO A 164 -16.59 -10.40 5.78
N VAL A 165 -17.15 -10.78 4.64
CA VAL A 165 -16.51 -11.70 3.67
C VAL A 165 -16.54 -11.14 2.25
N THR A 166 -16.94 -9.89 2.11
CA THR A 166 -17.12 -9.17 0.85
C THR A 166 -16.30 -7.91 0.87
N ALA A 167 -15.42 -7.70 -0.11
CA ALA A 167 -14.74 -6.45 -0.38
C ALA A 167 -15.53 -5.66 -1.42
N TRP A 168 -15.59 -4.35 -1.24
CA TRP A 168 -16.31 -3.44 -2.13
C TRP A 168 -15.41 -2.26 -2.45
N GLN A 169 -14.96 -2.21 -3.71
CA GLN A 169 -14.00 -1.24 -4.23
C GLN A 169 -14.60 -0.53 -5.45
N PRO A 170 -15.70 0.21 -5.26
CA PRO A 170 -16.48 0.69 -6.39
C PRO A 170 -15.77 1.81 -7.15
N ASP A 171 -14.88 2.56 -6.49
CA ASP A 171 -14.22 3.73 -7.03
C ASP A 171 -12.68 3.68 -7.05
N SER A 172 -12.04 2.68 -6.46
CA SER A 172 -10.57 2.53 -6.53
C SER A 172 -10.08 2.39 -7.96
N PHE A 173 -8.97 3.07 -8.30
CA PHE A 173 -8.55 3.38 -9.68
C PHE A 173 -7.72 2.29 -10.34
N GLY A 174 -8.28 1.11 -10.51
CA GLY A 174 -7.60 -0.10 -10.93
C GLY A 174 -7.11 -0.93 -9.74
N HIS A 175 -6.66 -2.16 -10.00
CA HIS A 175 -6.32 -3.10 -8.93
C HIS A 175 -5.13 -3.96 -9.31
N ALA A 176 -4.18 -4.10 -8.38
CA ALA A 176 -3.04 -5.00 -8.53
C ALA A 176 -3.48 -6.47 -8.62
N SER A 177 -2.77 -7.25 -9.43
CA SER A 177 -3.04 -8.68 -9.63
C SER A 177 -2.85 -9.54 -8.36
N SER A 178 -2.25 -8.99 -7.31
CA SER A 178 -2.10 -9.61 -5.98
C SER A 178 -3.30 -9.41 -5.05
N LEU A 179 -4.26 -8.55 -5.39
CA LEU A 179 -5.42 -8.27 -4.54
C LEU A 179 -6.21 -9.52 -4.13
N PRO A 180 -6.48 -10.52 -5.00
CA PRO A 180 -7.14 -11.76 -4.59
C PRO A 180 -6.38 -12.53 -3.50
N ASP A 181 -5.04 -12.48 -3.50
CA ASP A 181 -4.19 -13.15 -2.50
C ASP A 181 -4.34 -12.47 -1.14
N ILE A 182 -4.36 -11.15 -1.09
CA ILE A 182 -4.58 -10.35 0.13
C ILE A 182 -5.97 -10.64 0.69
N LEU A 183 -7.03 -10.48 -0.12
CA LEU A 183 -8.41 -10.69 0.29
C LEU A 183 -8.65 -12.12 0.78
N SER A 184 -8.17 -13.12 0.03
CA SER A 184 -8.28 -14.52 0.43
C SER A 184 -7.55 -14.82 1.73
N SER A 185 -6.38 -14.20 1.98
CA SER A 185 -5.62 -14.38 3.21
C SER A 185 -6.38 -13.86 4.45
N LEU A 186 -7.21 -12.84 4.29
CA LEU A 186 -8.10 -12.30 5.34
C LEU A 186 -9.40 -13.12 5.49
N GLY A 187 -9.71 -13.99 4.53
CA GLY A 187 -10.91 -14.81 4.50
C GLY A 187 -12.08 -14.21 3.72
N TYR A 188 -11.83 -13.19 2.92
CA TYR A 188 -12.79 -12.67 1.95
C TYR A 188 -13.07 -13.69 0.85
N LYS A 189 -14.28 -13.69 0.35
CA LYS A 189 -14.75 -14.62 -0.70
C LYS A 189 -15.17 -13.89 -1.97
N TYR A 190 -15.62 -12.66 -1.82
CA TYR A 190 -16.27 -11.86 -2.85
C TYR A 190 -15.64 -10.48 -2.95
N VAL A 191 -15.62 -9.93 -4.18
CA VAL A 191 -15.21 -8.55 -4.42
C VAL A 191 -16.05 -7.92 -5.54
N GLY A 192 -16.45 -6.66 -5.34
CA GLY A 192 -17.11 -5.83 -6.35
C GLY A 192 -16.30 -4.58 -6.66
N PHE A 193 -16.18 -4.20 -7.93
CA PHE A 193 -15.44 -3.01 -8.37
C PHE A 193 -15.93 -2.51 -9.73
N SER A 194 -15.63 -1.24 -10.08
CA SER A 194 -16.05 -0.65 -11.37
C SER A 194 -14.90 -0.23 -12.27
N ARG A 195 -13.71 -0.02 -11.74
CA ARG A 195 -12.58 0.56 -12.48
C ARG A 195 -11.66 -0.53 -13.01
N ILE A 196 -11.67 -0.74 -14.35
CA ILE A 196 -10.84 -1.75 -15.05
C ILE A 196 -10.29 -1.17 -16.35
N PRO A 197 -9.18 -1.69 -16.91
CA PRO A 197 -8.60 -1.20 -18.15
C PRO A 197 -9.57 -1.23 -19.32
N GLY A 198 -9.66 -0.13 -20.07
CA GLY A 198 -10.34 -0.05 -21.36
C GLY A 198 -11.82 0.31 -21.32
N VAL A 199 -12.30 0.87 -20.22
CA VAL A 199 -13.68 1.39 -20.12
C VAL A 199 -13.72 2.88 -19.85
N ALA A 200 -14.80 3.53 -20.29
CA ALA A 200 -15.09 4.92 -20.01
C ALA A 200 -15.82 5.09 -18.66
N GLU A 201 -15.58 6.20 -17.99
CA GLU A 201 -15.94 6.42 -16.57
C GLU A 201 -17.43 6.58 -16.28
N THR A 202 -18.23 7.08 -17.20
CA THR A 202 -19.62 7.39 -16.90
C THR A 202 -20.58 6.23 -17.15
N ALA A 203 -21.53 6.00 -16.24
CA ALA A 203 -22.55 4.96 -16.32
C ALA A 203 -23.30 4.94 -17.66
N GLN A 204 -23.62 6.10 -18.23
CA GLN A 204 -24.27 6.19 -19.54
C GLN A 204 -23.40 5.70 -20.70
N TRP A 205 -22.07 5.74 -20.54
CA TRP A 205 -21.11 5.43 -21.60
C TRP A 205 -20.69 3.97 -21.59
N TYR A 206 -20.69 3.29 -20.45
CA TYR A 206 -20.35 1.88 -20.32
C TYR A 206 -21.18 0.97 -21.26
N TYR A 207 -22.40 1.35 -21.57
CA TYR A 207 -23.27 0.60 -22.48
C TYR A 207 -23.21 1.07 -23.93
N THR A 208 -22.69 2.25 -24.22
CA THR A 208 -22.74 2.90 -25.53
C THR A 208 -21.36 3.01 -26.20
N VAL A 209 -20.27 2.99 -25.43
CA VAL A 209 -18.90 3.06 -25.95
C VAL A 209 -18.30 1.65 -25.93
N PRO A 210 -17.80 1.14 -27.08
CA PRO A 210 -17.10 -0.13 -27.11
C PRO A 210 -15.85 -0.09 -26.22
N PRO A 211 -15.50 -1.19 -25.53
CA PRO A 211 -14.27 -1.29 -24.79
C PRO A 211 -13.04 -1.12 -25.71
N THR A 212 -11.94 -0.62 -25.16
CA THR A 212 -10.67 -0.52 -25.89
C THR A 212 -10.19 -1.90 -26.31
N PRO A 213 -9.84 -2.12 -27.59
CA PRO A 213 -9.36 -3.39 -28.09
C PRO A 213 -8.14 -3.90 -27.31
N GLY A 214 -8.13 -5.18 -26.97
CA GLY A 214 -7.07 -5.82 -26.18
C GLY A 214 -7.18 -5.62 -24.66
N SER A 215 -8.16 -4.85 -24.20
CA SER A 215 -8.37 -4.58 -22.78
C SER A 215 -9.09 -5.71 -22.04
N PHE A 216 -9.01 -5.69 -20.69
CA PHE A 216 -9.80 -6.62 -19.88
C PHE A 216 -11.31 -6.37 -20.00
N ALA A 217 -11.72 -5.12 -20.17
CA ALA A 217 -13.12 -4.78 -20.44
C ALA A 217 -13.64 -5.43 -21.74
N GLU A 218 -12.83 -5.46 -22.80
CA GLU A 218 -13.18 -6.19 -24.03
C GLU A 218 -13.32 -7.68 -23.76
N THR A 219 -12.42 -8.28 -22.99
CA THR A 219 -12.50 -9.70 -22.60
C THR A 219 -13.80 -10.03 -21.89
N LEU A 220 -14.23 -9.21 -20.91
CA LEU A 220 -15.51 -9.38 -20.23
C LEU A 220 -16.70 -9.20 -21.17
N SER A 221 -16.66 -8.23 -22.07
CA SER A 221 -17.70 -7.99 -23.06
C SER A 221 -17.86 -9.18 -24.01
N GLN A 222 -16.77 -9.80 -24.45
CA GLN A 222 -16.78 -10.96 -25.36
C GLN A 222 -17.29 -12.24 -24.68
N THR A 223 -17.01 -12.42 -23.38
CA THR A 223 -17.47 -13.60 -22.63
C THR A 223 -18.91 -13.49 -22.15
N GLY A 224 -19.49 -12.28 -22.14
CA GLY A 224 -20.87 -12.04 -21.72
C GLY A 224 -21.13 -12.35 -20.25
N SER A 225 -20.13 -12.16 -19.37
CA SER A 225 -20.29 -12.32 -17.92
C SER A 225 -19.61 -11.17 -17.18
N LEU A 226 -20.37 -10.53 -16.26
CA LEU A 226 -19.82 -9.56 -15.31
C LEU A 226 -19.25 -10.24 -14.07
N ASP A 227 -19.63 -11.50 -13.82
CA ASP A 227 -19.09 -12.32 -12.75
C ASP A 227 -17.95 -13.16 -13.26
N PHE A 228 -16.88 -13.28 -12.47
CA PHE A 228 -15.76 -14.17 -12.79
C PHE A 228 -15.01 -14.59 -11.52
N VAL A 229 -14.34 -15.72 -11.58
CA VAL A 229 -13.38 -16.12 -10.55
C VAL A 229 -12.06 -15.41 -10.86
N TRP A 230 -11.67 -14.48 -10.01
CA TRP A 230 -10.40 -13.76 -10.15
C TRP A 230 -9.31 -14.50 -9.42
N LYS A 231 -8.30 -14.95 -10.18
CA LYS A 231 -7.11 -15.64 -9.66
C LYS A 231 -5.97 -14.64 -9.53
N GLY A 232 -5.46 -14.49 -8.31
CA GLY A 232 -4.29 -13.67 -8.01
C GLY A 232 -2.98 -14.31 -8.47
N ILE A 233 -1.91 -13.52 -8.52
CA ILE A 233 -0.56 -13.97 -8.91
C ILE A 233 0.00 -15.04 -7.96
N GLY A 234 -0.41 -15.04 -6.69
CA GLY A 234 -0.07 -16.07 -5.70
C GLY A 234 -0.95 -17.31 -5.76
N GLY A 235 -1.91 -17.36 -6.69
CA GLY A 235 -2.78 -18.50 -6.92
C GLY A 235 -4.06 -18.54 -6.07
N ALA A 236 -4.29 -17.60 -5.18
CA ALA A 236 -5.56 -17.49 -4.46
C ALA A 236 -6.70 -17.04 -5.39
N GLN A 237 -7.93 -17.34 -5.02
CA GLN A 237 -9.10 -17.03 -5.83
C GLN A 237 -10.19 -16.36 -5.00
N VAL A 238 -10.86 -15.37 -5.59
CA VAL A 238 -12.08 -14.74 -5.07
C VAL A 238 -13.11 -14.67 -6.20
N LEU A 239 -14.39 -14.72 -5.86
CA LEU A 239 -15.44 -14.48 -6.86
C LEU A 239 -15.62 -12.97 -6.98
N ALA A 240 -15.47 -12.45 -8.18
CA ALA A 240 -15.49 -11.03 -8.51
C ALA A 240 -16.73 -10.67 -9.35
N HIS A 241 -17.19 -9.43 -9.17
CA HIS A 241 -18.23 -8.82 -10.00
C HIS A 241 -17.76 -7.45 -10.48
N TYR A 242 -17.83 -7.25 -11.79
CA TYR A 242 -17.55 -5.98 -12.43
C TYR A 242 -18.83 -5.13 -12.55
N LEU A 243 -18.84 -3.96 -11.92
CA LEU A 243 -19.93 -2.99 -11.95
C LEU A 243 -19.87 -2.19 -13.25
N ARG A 244 -20.43 -2.73 -14.33
CA ARG A 244 -20.31 -2.17 -15.68
C ARG A 244 -20.83 -0.75 -15.82
N GLY A 245 -21.94 -0.41 -15.14
CA GLY A 245 -22.52 0.93 -15.09
C GLY A 245 -22.02 1.80 -13.93
N GLY A 246 -20.99 1.33 -13.20
CA GLY A 246 -20.54 1.95 -11.95
C GLY A 246 -21.44 1.62 -10.76
N TYR A 247 -21.10 2.16 -9.60
CA TYR A 247 -21.83 1.91 -8.34
C TYR A 247 -23.17 2.64 -8.24
N GLY A 248 -23.45 3.60 -9.14
CA GLY A 248 -24.72 4.32 -9.27
C GLY A 248 -25.57 3.89 -10.46
N ASP A 249 -25.33 2.69 -11.06
CA ASP A 249 -26.04 2.26 -12.28
C ASP A 249 -27.57 2.24 -12.13
N GLY A 250 -28.06 1.99 -10.93
CA GLY A 250 -29.49 2.02 -10.61
C GLY A 250 -30.04 3.36 -10.14
N ASP A 251 -29.24 4.42 -10.07
CA ASP A 251 -29.67 5.73 -9.51
C ASP A 251 -30.75 6.41 -10.32
N ILE A 252 -30.96 6.02 -11.57
CA ILE A 252 -32.12 6.43 -12.36
C ILE A 252 -33.45 6.18 -11.63
N LEU A 253 -33.51 5.19 -10.72
CA LEU A 253 -34.70 4.87 -9.93
C LEU A 253 -35.11 6.02 -8.99
N TYR A 254 -34.16 6.83 -8.47
CA TYR A 254 -34.45 8.00 -7.64
C TYR A 254 -35.31 9.05 -8.35
N VAL A 255 -35.12 9.20 -9.67
CA VAL A 255 -35.81 10.18 -10.50
C VAL A 255 -36.93 9.57 -11.30
N THR A 256 -37.15 8.26 -11.21
CA THR A 256 -38.22 7.54 -11.91
C THR A 256 -39.58 7.94 -11.29
N PRO A 257 -40.53 8.49 -12.05
CA PRO A 257 -41.85 8.81 -11.53
C PRO A 257 -42.55 7.58 -10.95
N SER A 258 -43.28 7.74 -9.84
CA SER A 258 -43.96 6.65 -9.11
C SER A 258 -45.22 6.12 -9.82
N ASN A 259 -45.32 6.25 -11.14
CA ASN A 259 -46.39 5.64 -11.95
C ASN A 259 -45.92 4.36 -12.62
N GLN A 260 -46.81 3.42 -12.80
CA GLN A 260 -46.55 2.11 -13.35
C GLN A 260 -45.78 2.17 -14.68
N THR A 261 -46.22 2.97 -15.64
CA THR A 261 -45.58 3.04 -16.98
C THR A 261 -44.12 3.44 -16.92
N ALA A 262 -43.80 4.44 -16.07
CA ALA A 262 -42.40 4.87 -15.90
C ALA A 262 -41.53 3.80 -15.21
N ILE A 263 -42.07 3.18 -14.16
CA ILE A 263 -41.39 2.08 -13.44
C ILE A 263 -41.11 0.89 -14.39
N ASP A 264 -42.16 0.47 -15.12
CA ASP A 264 -42.02 -0.67 -16.06
C ASP A 264 -41.01 -0.36 -17.17
N ALA A 265 -40.99 0.87 -17.70
CA ALA A 265 -40.03 1.28 -18.71
C ALA A 265 -38.57 1.31 -18.18
N THR A 266 -38.35 1.84 -16.96
CA THR A 266 -37.03 1.92 -16.35
C THR A 266 -36.48 0.53 -16.08
N PHE A 267 -37.22 -0.34 -15.37
CA PHE A 267 -36.77 -1.71 -15.11
C PHE A 267 -36.56 -2.52 -16.41
N THR A 268 -37.43 -2.34 -17.41
CA THR A 268 -37.23 -3.00 -18.71
C THR A 268 -35.90 -2.61 -19.34
N THR A 269 -35.55 -1.32 -19.28
CA THR A 269 -34.26 -0.84 -19.80
C THR A 269 -33.08 -1.47 -19.06
N LEU A 270 -33.07 -1.41 -17.73
CA LEU A 270 -32.00 -1.97 -16.90
C LEU A 270 -31.86 -3.50 -17.08
N ILE A 271 -32.97 -4.22 -17.12
CA ILE A 271 -32.99 -5.67 -17.38
C ILE A 271 -32.41 -6.00 -18.76
N ASN A 272 -32.77 -5.27 -19.79
CA ASN A 272 -32.25 -5.49 -21.14
C ASN A 272 -30.73 -5.24 -21.23
N GLN A 273 -30.18 -4.37 -20.39
CA GLN A 273 -28.74 -4.12 -20.32
C GLN A 273 -27.99 -5.22 -19.54
N LEU A 274 -28.56 -5.72 -18.43
CA LEU A 274 -27.89 -6.64 -17.52
C LEU A 274 -28.08 -8.12 -17.87
N LYS A 275 -29.26 -8.48 -18.38
CA LYS A 275 -29.60 -9.88 -18.70
C LYS A 275 -28.62 -10.58 -19.66
N PRO A 276 -28.12 -9.94 -20.74
CA PRO A 276 -27.16 -10.56 -21.65
C PRO A 276 -25.81 -10.90 -21.05
N VAL A 277 -25.44 -10.21 -19.94
CA VAL A 277 -24.14 -10.32 -19.26
C VAL A 277 -24.24 -10.98 -17.87
N SER A 278 -25.37 -11.67 -17.61
CA SER A 278 -25.65 -12.38 -16.35
C SER A 278 -25.99 -13.84 -16.61
N PRO A 279 -25.02 -14.70 -17.00
CA PRO A 279 -25.27 -16.06 -17.46
C PRO A 279 -25.81 -17.00 -16.36
N THR A 280 -25.66 -16.62 -15.08
CA THR A 280 -26.20 -17.36 -13.93
C THR A 280 -27.71 -17.24 -13.79
N GLY A 281 -28.33 -16.24 -14.45
CA GLY A 281 -29.73 -15.87 -14.27
C GLY A 281 -29.94 -14.86 -13.14
N TYR A 282 -28.92 -14.52 -12.39
CA TYR A 282 -28.93 -13.45 -11.38
C TYR A 282 -28.29 -12.19 -11.97
N MET A 283 -28.96 -11.05 -11.89
CA MET A 283 -28.53 -9.72 -12.30
C MET A 283 -28.30 -8.88 -11.07
N PHE A 284 -27.25 -8.07 -11.03
CA PHE A 284 -26.97 -7.14 -9.93
C PHE A 284 -27.17 -5.71 -10.39
N LEU A 285 -27.91 -4.92 -9.60
CA LEU A 285 -28.13 -3.50 -9.81
C LEU A 285 -27.78 -2.72 -8.54
N PRO A 286 -26.63 -2.03 -8.49
CA PRO A 286 -26.28 -1.15 -7.39
C PRO A 286 -27.09 0.15 -7.46
N VAL A 287 -27.51 0.67 -6.31
CA VAL A 287 -28.22 1.95 -6.16
C VAL A 287 -27.56 2.72 -5.04
N GLY A 288 -26.99 3.89 -5.34
CA GLY A 288 -26.37 4.78 -4.37
C GLY A 288 -24.95 5.17 -4.71
N SER A 289 -24.79 6.27 -5.42
CA SER A 289 -23.52 6.96 -5.67
C SER A 289 -23.15 7.88 -4.51
N ASP A 290 -22.23 8.84 -4.75
CA ASP A 290 -21.60 9.69 -3.75
C ASP A 290 -22.62 10.38 -2.85
N PHE A 291 -22.59 10.03 -1.56
CA PHE A 291 -23.43 10.61 -0.51
C PHE A 291 -24.93 10.58 -0.81
N MET A 292 -25.37 9.63 -1.63
CA MET A 292 -26.81 9.49 -1.93
C MET A 292 -27.59 8.96 -0.71
N PRO A 293 -28.70 9.62 -0.31
CA PRO A 293 -29.52 9.12 0.79
C PRO A 293 -30.28 7.85 0.36
N PRO A 294 -30.74 7.01 1.30
CA PRO A 294 -31.58 5.86 0.99
C PRO A 294 -32.84 6.23 0.20
N ASP A 295 -33.14 5.50 -0.87
CA ASP A 295 -34.35 5.73 -1.67
C ASP A 295 -35.56 5.08 -1.01
N ARG A 296 -36.46 5.94 -0.49
CA ARG A 296 -37.68 5.52 0.18
C ARG A 296 -38.73 4.91 -0.75
N TYR A 297 -38.63 5.15 -2.05
CA TYR A 297 -39.62 4.68 -3.03
C TYR A 297 -39.24 3.33 -3.64
N LEU A 298 -37.99 2.93 -3.51
CA LEU A 298 -37.44 1.71 -4.11
C LEU A 298 -38.25 0.45 -3.75
N PRO A 299 -38.68 0.19 -2.50
CA PRO A 299 -39.51 -0.97 -2.19
C PRO A 299 -40.86 -0.98 -2.93
N GLN A 300 -41.48 0.19 -3.10
CA GLN A 300 -42.72 0.30 -3.84
C GLN A 300 -42.53 0.14 -5.35
N GLN A 301 -41.45 0.66 -5.91
CA GLN A 301 -41.13 0.51 -7.32
C GLN A 301 -40.93 -0.97 -7.68
N ILE A 302 -40.20 -1.70 -6.84
CA ILE A 302 -39.98 -3.16 -6.99
C ILE A 302 -41.32 -3.92 -6.91
N ALA A 303 -42.15 -3.64 -5.89
CA ALA A 303 -43.47 -4.28 -5.76
C ALA A 303 -44.39 -3.97 -6.94
N THR A 304 -44.29 -2.78 -7.51
CA THR A 304 -45.06 -2.40 -8.71
C THR A 304 -44.62 -3.25 -9.90
N TRP A 305 -43.34 -3.32 -10.19
CA TRP A 305 -42.76 -4.19 -11.25
C TRP A 305 -43.20 -5.64 -11.10
N ASP A 306 -43.03 -6.25 -9.93
CA ASP A 306 -43.36 -7.64 -9.70
C ASP A 306 -44.84 -7.94 -9.89
N SER A 307 -45.68 -7.03 -9.52
CA SER A 307 -47.13 -7.20 -9.69
C SER A 307 -47.62 -7.05 -11.16
N THR A 308 -46.91 -6.28 -11.96
CA THR A 308 -47.35 -5.90 -13.31
C THR A 308 -46.58 -6.67 -14.41
N MET A 309 -45.27 -6.86 -14.25
CA MET A 309 -44.39 -7.30 -15.30
C MET A 309 -43.79 -8.71 -15.08
N TYR A 310 -43.69 -9.18 -13.81
CA TYR A 310 -43.04 -10.49 -13.55
C TYR A 310 -43.67 -11.65 -14.33
N GLN A 311 -45.02 -11.73 -14.37
CA GLN A 311 -45.72 -12.82 -15.06
C GLN A 311 -45.45 -12.84 -16.58
N SER A 312 -45.26 -11.67 -17.17
CA SER A 312 -45.09 -11.51 -18.63
C SER A 312 -43.61 -11.61 -19.03
N THR A 313 -42.70 -11.16 -18.21
CA THR A 313 -41.25 -11.09 -18.51
C THR A 313 -40.45 -12.29 -17.98
N GLY A 314 -40.98 -12.96 -16.94
CA GLY A 314 -40.25 -13.99 -16.16
C GLY A 314 -39.11 -13.46 -15.30
N VAL A 315 -38.97 -12.13 -15.16
CA VAL A 315 -37.93 -11.49 -14.37
C VAL A 315 -38.53 -10.99 -13.05
N TYR A 316 -38.09 -11.59 -11.94
CA TYR A 316 -38.43 -11.18 -10.59
C TYR A 316 -37.39 -10.18 -10.07
N VAL A 317 -37.82 -9.12 -9.38
CA VAL A 317 -36.93 -8.11 -8.83
C VAL A 317 -37.06 -8.13 -7.29
N THR A 318 -35.94 -8.09 -6.58
CA THR A 318 -35.95 -8.05 -5.11
C THR A 318 -34.81 -7.21 -4.58
N MET A 319 -35.00 -6.65 -3.38
CA MET A 319 -33.90 -6.03 -2.64
C MET A 319 -33.10 -7.10 -1.92
N ALA A 320 -31.76 -6.99 -2.00
CA ALA A 320 -30.81 -7.73 -1.18
C ALA A 320 -29.45 -7.03 -1.19
N THR A 321 -28.50 -7.57 -0.44
CA THR A 321 -27.15 -7.00 -0.40
C THR A 321 -26.27 -7.59 -1.51
N PHE A 322 -25.17 -6.94 -1.81
CA PHE A 322 -24.17 -7.47 -2.74
C PHE A 322 -23.65 -8.85 -2.31
N GLU A 323 -23.45 -9.07 -1.00
CA GLU A 323 -23.04 -10.39 -0.50
C GLU A 323 -24.07 -11.48 -0.81
N ASP A 324 -25.36 -11.18 -0.70
CA ASP A 324 -26.45 -12.14 -0.99
C ASP A 324 -26.48 -12.49 -2.48
N TYR A 325 -26.26 -11.47 -3.35
CA TYR A 325 -26.10 -11.69 -4.79
C TYR A 325 -24.92 -12.63 -5.08
N MET A 326 -23.74 -12.35 -4.53
CA MET A 326 -22.53 -13.15 -4.78
C MET A 326 -22.67 -14.59 -4.23
N LYS A 327 -23.40 -14.77 -3.13
CA LYS A 327 -23.76 -16.11 -2.64
C LYS A 327 -24.63 -16.85 -3.65
N LEU A 328 -25.63 -16.22 -4.25
CA LEU A 328 -26.47 -16.84 -5.28
C LEU A 328 -25.64 -17.21 -6.51
N VAL A 329 -24.78 -16.32 -6.99
CA VAL A 329 -23.86 -16.59 -8.13
C VAL A 329 -22.94 -17.76 -7.80
N SER A 330 -22.46 -17.89 -6.54
CA SER A 330 -21.52 -18.93 -6.13
C SER A 330 -22.04 -20.36 -6.26
N PHE A 331 -23.36 -20.58 -6.39
CA PHE A 331 -23.95 -21.88 -6.70
C PHE A 331 -23.88 -22.24 -8.18
N HIS A 332 -23.43 -21.35 -9.05
CA HIS A 332 -23.39 -21.48 -10.52
C HIS A 332 -22.00 -21.20 -11.10
N LEU A 333 -20.95 -21.59 -10.39
CA LEU A 333 -19.55 -21.32 -10.81
C LEU A 333 -19.18 -22.02 -12.12
N ASP A 334 -19.94 -23.05 -12.54
CA ASP A 334 -19.81 -23.70 -13.85
C ASP A 334 -20.15 -22.77 -15.03
N LYS A 335 -20.86 -21.67 -14.76
CA LYS A 335 -21.23 -20.64 -15.76
C LYS A 335 -20.35 -19.39 -15.68
N VAL A 336 -19.40 -19.35 -14.74
CA VAL A 336 -18.58 -18.18 -14.44
C VAL A 336 -17.16 -18.43 -14.94
N PRO A 337 -16.58 -17.54 -15.78
CA PRO A 337 -15.22 -17.70 -16.28
C PRO A 337 -14.17 -17.50 -15.15
N VAL A 338 -12.95 -18.00 -15.37
CA VAL A 338 -11.80 -17.83 -14.47
C VAL A 338 -10.76 -16.99 -15.19
N TYR A 339 -10.30 -15.90 -14.55
CA TYR A 339 -9.27 -15.04 -15.11
C TYR A 339 -8.14 -14.82 -14.09
N ALA A 340 -6.90 -14.90 -14.57
CA ALA A 340 -5.73 -14.31 -13.91
C ALA A 340 -5.53 -12.94 -14.57
N ALA A 341 -6.03 -11.90 -13.93
CA ALA A 341 -6.08 -10.56 -14.51
C ALA A 341 -5.31 -9.54 -13.65
N ASN A 342 -4.56 -8.70 -14.36
CA ASN A 342 -4.14 -7.41 -13.87
C ASN A 342 -5.22 -6.39 -14.26
N LEU A 343 -5.73 -5.65 -13.29
CA LEU A 343 -6.77 -4.65 -13.52
C LEU A 343 -6.20 -3.23 -13.55
N ASN A 344 -4.94 -3.10 -13.96
CA ASN A 344 -4.24 -1.87 -14.27
C ASN A 344 -3.85 -1.83 -15.76
N PRO A 345 -3.56 -0.64 -16.32
CA PRO A 345 -3.83 0.66 -15.73
C PRO A 345 -5.30 1.06 -15.93
N TYR A 346 -5.85 1.86 -15.02
CA TYR A 346 -7.11 2.55 -15.25
C TYR A 346 -6.81 4.04 -15.45
N PHE A 347 -6.63 4.82 -14.38
CA PHE A 347 -5.99 6.13 -14.45
C PHE A 347 -4.47 5.98 -14.30
N THR A 348 -3.67 6.85 -14.92
CA THR A 348 -2.20 6.73 -14.87
C THR A 348 -1.52 7.96 -14.25
N GLY A 349 -2.27 9.03 -14.00
CA GLY A 349 -1.72 10.27 -13.48
C GLY A 349 -1.54 10.30 -11.97
N TYR A 350 -2.46 9.74 -11.23
CA TYR A 350 -2.48 9.83 -9.77
C TYR A 350 -1.25 9.17 -9.10
N TYR A 351 -0.58 8.25 -9.78
CA TYR A 351 0.65 7.63 -9.29
C TYR A 351 1.74 8.66 -8.96
N GLY A 352 1.82 9.75 -9.75
CA GLY A 352 2.79 10.83 -9.57
C GLY A 352 2.24 12.08 -8.88
N SER A 353 0.94 12.15 -8.57
CA SER A 353 0.34 13.32 -7.92
C SER A 353 0.71 13.36 -6.44
N ARG A 354 1.13 14.55 -5.94
CA ARG A 354 1.45 14.79 -4.51
C ARG A 354 2.36 13.73 -3.87
N PRO A 355 3.59 13.53 -4.35
CA PRO A 355 4.50 12.47 -3.89
C PRO A 355 4.81 12.53 -2.39
N LYS A 356 4.64 13.69 -1.76
CA LYS A 356 4.84 13.86 -0.31
C LYS A 356 3.88 13.00 0.53
N ILE A 357 2.63 12.81 0.07
CA ILE A 357 1.68 11.90 0.75
C ILE A 357 2.23 10.47 0.74
N LYS A 358 2.57 9.96 -0.44
CA LYS A 358 3.06 8.61 -0.65
C LYS A 358 4.33 8.33 0.16
N LYS A 359 5.29 9.27 0.13
CA LYS A 359 6.51 9.20 0.92
C LYS A 359 6.23 9.13 2.43
N LEU A 360 5.38 10.01 2.95
CA LEU A 360 5.03 10.02 4.37
C LEU A 360 4.26 8.76 4.77
N ALA A 361 3.29 8.30 3.96
CA ALA A 361 2.53 7.08 4.24
C ALA A 361 3.46 5.86 4.34
N ARG A 362 4.42 5.72 3.39
CA ARG A 362 5.42 4.66 3.42
C ARG A 362 6.32 4.72 4.66
N GLN A 363 6.79 5.93 5.02
CA GLN A 363 7.59 6.11 6.23
C GLN A 363 6.83 5.76 7.52
N VAL A 364 5.55 6.08 7.58
CA VAL A 364 4.70 5.73 8.73
C VAL A 364 4.52 4.22 8.81
N THR A 365 4.17 3.54 7.72
CA THR A 365 3.95 2.08 7.71
C THR A 365 5.18 1.33 8.20
N TYR A 366 6.34 1.54 7.57
CA TYR A 366 7.59 0.86 7.99
C TYR A 366 8.03 1.26 9.39
N GLY A 367 7.75 2.49 9.79
CA GLY A 367 8.00 2.96 11.14
C GLY A 367 7.14 2.24 12.18
N ILE A 368 5.84 2.01 11.92
CA ILE A 368 4.96 1.24 12.81
C ILE A 368 5.44 -0.22 12.92
N GLU A 369 5.74 -0.86 11.79
CA GLU A 369 6.27 -2.23 11.77
C GLU A 369 7.54 -2.37 12.61
N ALA A 370 8.50 -1.44 12.43
CA ALA A 370 9.72 -1.40 13.22
C ALA A 370 9.44 -1.17 14.73
N ALA A 371 8.54 -0.25 15.07
CA ALA A 371 8.17 0.03 16.46
C ALA A 371 7.50 -1.17 17.13
N GLN A 372 6.62 -1.89 16.42
CA GLN A 372 5.98 -3.11 16.90
C GLN A 372 7.01 -4.21 17.16
N LEU A 373 7.91 -4.45 16.19
CA LEU A 373 9.02 -5.41 16.33
C LEU A 373 9.88 -5.10 17.57
N TYR A 374 10.35 -3.86 17.68
CA TYR A 374 11.24 -3.49 18.79
C TYR A 374 10.52 -3.52 20.14
N SER A 375 9.21 -3.23 20.17
CA SER A 375 8.41 -3.39 21.38
C SER A 375 8.29 -4.85 21.82
N ILE A 376 8.19 -5.80 20.87
CA ILE A 376 8.19 -7.25 21.16
C ILE A 376 9.56 -7.68 21.71
N ILE A 377 10.66 -7.23 21.09
CA ILE A 377 12.02 -7.55 21.60
C ILE A 377 12.20 -6.95 23.01
N ALA A 378 11.83 -5.69 23.22
CA ALA A 378 11.91 -5.01 24.51
C ALA A 378 11.04 -5.70 25.59
N HIS A 379 9.88 -6.23 25.20
CA HIS A 379 8.98 -6.96 26.09
C HIS A 379 9.66 -8.17 26.75
N SER A 380 10.55 -8.85 26.04
CA SER A 380 11.35 -9.96 26.62
C SER A 380 12.28 -9.52 27.75
N ALA A 381 12.58 -8.22 27.85
CA ALA A 381 13.41 -7.61 28.87
C ALA A 381 12.60 -6.77 29.89
N GLY A 382 11.27 -6.91 29.91
CA GLY A 382 10.39 -6.28 30.90
C GLY A 382 9.70 -4.98 30.45
N TYR A 383 9.82 -4.59 29.18
CA TYR A 383 9.06 -3.47 28.58
C TYR A 383 7.59 -3.86 28.41
N THR A 384 6.68 -2.96 28.73
CA THR A 384 5.25 -3.19 28.45
C THR A 384 4.94 -2.88 27.00
N TYR A 385 4.44 -3.84 26.25
CA TYR A 385 4.01 -3.62 24.86
C TYR A 385 2.82 -2.64 24.84
N PRO A 386 2.88 -1.52 24.11
CA PRO A 386 1.86 -0.48 24.14
C PRO A 386 0.73 -0.77 23.13
N SER A 387 -0.04 -1.85 23.34
CA SER A 387 -1.07 -2.32 22.40
C SER A 387 -2.06 -1.22 22.03
N GLY A 388 -2.58 -0.48 23.04
CA GLY A 388 -3.57 0.58 22.80
C GLY A 388 -3.03 1.76 21.98
N ASP A 389 -1.73 2.08 22.12
CA ASP A 389 -1.12 3.15 21.33
C ASP A 389 -0.95 2.71 19.86
N PHE A 390 -0.58 1.42 19.62
CA PHE A 390 -0.51 0.88 18.26
C PHE A 390 -1.88 0.78 17.60
N ASP A 391 -2.92 0.34 18.33
CA ASP A 391 -4.28 0.28 17.80
C ASP A 391 -4.77 1.68 17.40
N ALA A 392 -4.59 2.67 18.28
CA ALA A 392 -4.98 4.06 18.00
C ALA A 392 -4.19 4.66 16.81
N LEU A 393 -2.90 4.33 16.70
CA LEU A 393 -2.04 4.80 15.60
C LEU A 393 -2.47 4.18 14.27
N TRP A 394 -2.69 2.86 14.21
CA TRP A 394 -3.21 2.20 13.01
C TRP A 394 -4.57 2.77 12.61
N GLU A 395 -5.55 2.79 13.52
CA GLU A 395 -6.90 3.30 13.24
C GLU A 395 -6.88 4.73 12.67
N SER A 396 -6.01 5.60 13.20
CA SER A 396 -5.85 6.97 12.70
C SER A 396 -5.16 7.00 11.34
N PHE A 397 -4.09 6.22 11.15
CA PHE A 397 -3.27 6.24 9.95
C PHE A 397 -4.01 5.65 8.73
N LEU A 398 -4.84 4.63 8.92
CA LEU A 398 -5.53 3.92 7.83
C LEU A 398 -6.50 4.77 7.02
N LEU A 399 -6.88 5.97 7.49
CA LEU A 399 -7.53 6.96 6.64
C LEU A 399 -6.68 7.29 5.40
N SER A 400 -5.34 7.22 5.52
CA SER A 400 -4.44 7.51 4.41
C SER A 400 -4.48 6.50 3.27
N ASP A 401 -5.00 5.29 3.50
CA ASP A 401 -5.12 4.28 2.45
C ASP A 401 -6.32 4.53 1.50
N HIS A 402 -7.23 5.46 1.86
CA HIS A 402 -8.39 5.81 1.03
C HIS A 402 -7.98 6.21 -0.38
N HIS A 403 -8.82 5.86 -1.37
CA HIS A 403 -8.56 6.04 -2.79
C HIS A 403 -8.53 7.50 -3.29
N ASP A 404 -8.86 8.50 -2.45
CA ASP A 404 -8.61 9.93 -2.72
C ASP A 404 -7.52 10.53 -1.82
N PHE A 405 -7.09 9.82 -0.77
CA PHE A 405 -6.02 10.28 0.10
C PHE A 405 -4.64 9.96 -0.49
N ILE A 406 -4.24 8.68 -0.52
CA ILE A 406 -2.91 8.29 -1.01
C ILE A 406 -2.69 8.61 -2.48
N PRO A 407 -3.68 8.55 -3.38
CA PRO A 407 -3.56 9.06 -4.74
C PRO A 407 -3.24 10.55 -4.83
N GLY A 408 -3.64 11.34 -3.83
CA GLY A 408 -3.44 12.79 -3.83
C GLY A 408 -4.45 13.54 -4.69
N THR A 409 -5.66 13.02 -4.80
CA THR A 409 -6.74 13.55 -5.66
C THR A 409 -7.68 14.51 -4.95
N SER A 410 -7.46 14.75 -3.66
CA SER A 410 -8.26 15.68 -2.85
C SER A 410 -7.96 17.15 -3.13
N THR A 411 -8.83 18.05 -2.65
CA THR A 411 -8.62 19.50 -2.74
C THR A 411 -7.42 19.99 -1.91
N ASN A 412 -6.90 21.17 -2.21
CA ASN A 412 -5.83 21.79 -1.41
C ASN A 412 -6.24 21.99 0.06
N ASN A 413 -7.52 22.30 0.31
CA ASN A 413 -8.01 22.46 1.68
C ASN A 413 -7.86 21.16 2.49
N VAL A 414 -8.24 20.02 1.92
CA VAL A 414 -8.12 18.69 2.54
C VAL A 414 -6.64 18.32 2.69
N TYR A 415 -5.85 18.51 1.63
CA TYR A 415 -4.42 18.19 1.61
C TYR A 415 -3.64 18.89 2.72
N PHE A 416 -3.77 20.23 2.83
CA PHE A 416 -2.98 20.99 3.79
C PHE A 416 -3.52 20.94 5.22
N ASN A 417 -4.85 20.82 5.41
CA ASN A 417 -5.47 20.92 6.73
C ASN A 417 -5.80 19.57 7.37
N GLU A 418 -5.83 18.47 6.59
CA GLU A 418 -6.13 17.14 7.11
C GLU A 418 -5.05 16.11 6.77
N GLN A 419 -4.76 15.87 5.48
CA GLN A 419 -3.90 14.77 5.04
C GLN A 419 -2.45 14.91 5.52
N ILE A 420 -1.80 16.04 5.26
CA ILE A 420 -0.42 16.27 5.67
C ILE A 420 -0.27 16.32 7.20
N PRO A 421 -1.12 17.04 7.95
CA PRO A 421 -1.07 17.00 9.42
C PRO A 421 -1.27 15.59 10.00
N LEU A 422 -2.20 14.79 9.46
CA LEU A 422 -2.43 13.42 9.91
C LEU A 422 -1.17 12.56 9.74
N LEU A 423 -0.57 12.56 8.56
CA LEU A 423 0.64 11.77 8.28
C LEU A 423 1.84 12.23 9.12
N GLN A 424 2.02 13.54 9.31
CA GLN A 424 3.10 14.08 10.15
C GLN A 424 2.92 13.72 11.63
N ASN A 425 1.69 13.75 12.15
CA ASN A 425 1.37 13.33 13.50
C ASN A 425 1.59 11.82 13.68
N SER A 426 1.17 11.01 12.70
CA SER A 426 1.38 9.55 12.69
C SER A 426 2.88 9.22 12.67
N LEU A 427 3.68 9.90 11.86
CA LEU A 427 5.13 9.72 11.82
C LEU A 427 5.81 10.11 13.13
N THR A 428 5.33 11.18 13.77
CA THR A 428 5.82 11.61 15.10
C THR A 428 5.53 10.55 16.16
N SER A 429 4.29 10.05 16.22
CA SER A 429 3.86 9.02 17.16
C SER A 429 4.64 7.72 16.96
N THR A 430 4.81 7.31 15.71
CA THR A 430 5.62 6.16 15.30
C THR A 430 7.07 6.29 15.79
N THR A 431 7.69 7.46 15.58
CA THR A 431 9.07 7.74 16.02
C THR A 431 9.22 7.65 17.55
N LEU A 432 8.25 8.16 18.29
CA LEU A 432 8.26 8.10 19.75
C LEU A 432 8.13 6.66 20.26
N LEU A 433 7.25 5.86 19.70
CA LEU A 433 7.10 4.44 20.04
C LEU A 433 8.39 3.66 19.74
N GLN A 434 8.98 3.88 18.57
CA GLN A 434 10.24 3.26 18.16
C GLN A 434 11.40 3.65 19.11
N GLN A 435 11.54 4.94 19.44
CA GLN A 435 12.57 5.43 20.38
C GLN A 435 12.39 4.86 21.78
N SER A 436 11.16 4.76 22.28
CA SER A 436 10.87 4.16 23.58
C SER A 436 11.32 2.70 23.65
N ALA A 437 10.95 1.90 22.64
CA ALA A 437 11.31 0.49 22.58
C ALA A 437 12.82 0.27 22.41
N THR A 438 13.46 0.96 21.45
CA THR A 438 14.90 0.81 21.18
C THR A 438 15.76 1.29 22.37
N THR A 439 15.34 2.36 23.07
CA THR A 439 15.99 2.81 24.31
C THR A 439 15.86 1.77 25.43
N SER A 440 14.71 1.11 25.55
CA SER A 440 14.52 0.04 26.54
C SER A 440 15.41 -1.17 26.22
N ILE A 441 15.52 -1.56 24.94
CA ILE A 441 16.44 -2.62 24.51
C ILE A 441 17.88 -2.20 24.85
N ALA A 442 18.29 -1.00 24.48
CA ALA A 442 19.66 -0.51 24.69
C ALA A 442 20.09 -0.52 26.17
N LYS A 443 19.16 -0.20 27.09
CA LYS A 443 19.40 -0.31 28.54
C LYS A 443 19.49 -1.75 29.04
N SER A 444 18.97 -2.70 28.30
CA SER A 444 18.92 -4.11 28.67
C SER A 444 20.04 -4.93 28.03
N VAL A 445 20.74 -4.42 27.03
CA VAL A 445 21.88 -5.10 26.38
C VAL A 445 23.08 -5.08 27.32
N ASN A 446 23.72 -6.25 27.55
CA ASN A 446 24.92 -6.37 28.36
C ASN A 446 26.14 -5.86 27.60
N THR A 447 26.50 -4.62 27.77
CA THR A 447 27.64 -3.95 27.13
C THR A 447 28.91 -3.99 27.96
N SER A 448 28.97 -4.73 29.08
CA SER A 448 30.09 -4.76 30.03
C SER A 448 31.42 -5.21 29.44
N SER A 449 31.40 -5.94 28.32
CA SER A 449 32.59 -6.41 27.60
C SER A 449 33.05 -5.45 26.50
N VAL A 450 32.31 -4.38 26.22
CA VAL A 450 32.64 -3.43 25.14
C VAL A 450 33.76 -2.47 25.62
N SER A 451 34.76 -2.28 24.78
CA SER A 451 35.86 -1.36 25.09
C SER A 451 35.82 -0.10 24.21
N GLY A 452 34.97 0.85 24.57
CA GLY A 452 34.67 2.06 23.80
C GLY A 452 33.25 2.51 24.05
N ILE A 453 32.68 3.32 23.17
CA ILE A 453 31.28 3.77 23.27
C ILE A 453 30.40 2.76 22.54
N PRO A 454 29.47 2.06 23.23
CA PRO A 454 28.58 1.12 22.57
C PRO A 454 27.55 1.84 21.70
N VAL A 455 27.35 1.36 20.48
CA VAL A 455 26.34 1.83 19.52
C VAL A 455 25.53 0.61 19.08
N ILE A 456 24.28 0.57 19.46
CA ILE A 456 23.37 -0.51 19.07
C ILE A 456 22.69 -0.12 17.77
N VAL A 457 22.80 -0.97 16.75
CA VAL A 457 22.20 -0.79 15.44
C VAL A 457 21.05 -1.77 15.29
N PHE A 458 19.88 -1.28 14.92
CA PHE A 458 18.64 -2.03 14.79
C PHE A 458 18.29 -2.26 13.33
N ASN A 459 17.99 -3.52 12.99
CA ASN A 459 17.50 -3.95 11.69
C ASN A 459 16.03 -4.36 11.79
N PRO A 460 15.08 -3.62 11.21
CA PRO A 460 13.65 -3.98 11.23
C PRO A 460 13.29 -5.03 10.18
N SER A 461 14.19 -5.32 9.23
CA SER A 461 13.90 -6.17 8.07
C SER A 461 13.92 -7.66 8.41
N GLY A 462 13.04 -8.44 7.78
CA GLY A 462 12.94 -9.90 7.94
C GLY A 462 14.09 -10.71 7.31
N PHE A 463 15.25 -10.09 7.08
CA PHE A 463 16.43 -10.71 6.49
C PHE A 463 17.71 -10.09 7.05
N VAL A 464 18.82 -10.83 6.96
CA VAL A 464 20.15 -10.31 7.32
C VAL A 464 20.55 -9.25 6.30
N ARG A 465 20.91 -8.06 6.77
CA ARG A 465 21.31 -6.96 5.88
C ARG A 465 22.62 -6.29 6.31
N SER A 466 23.25 -5.66 5.34
CA SER A 466 24.37 -4.76 5.55
C SER A 466 24.06 -3.42 4.90
N ASP A 467 24.16 -2.34 5.64
CA ASP A 467 23.82 -1.00 5.12
C ASP A 467 24.55 0.09 5.92
N VAL A 468 24.39 1.34 5.53
CA VAL A 468 24.92 2.49 6.25
C VAL A 468 24.02 2.84 7.44
N ALA A 469 24.63 2.92 8.61
CA ALA A 469 24.00 3.44 9.83
C ALA A 469 24.63 4.78 10.22
N VAL A 470 23.87 5.64 10.90
CA VAL A 470 24.37 6.93 11.40
C VAL A 470 24.18 6.99 12.91
N ALA A 471 25.27 7.29 13.64
CA ALA A 471 25.24 7.46 15.09
C ALA A 471 25.67 8.86 15.50
N THR A 472 24.89 9.53 16.36
CA THR A 472 25.26 10.80 16.98
C THR A 472 26.02 10.58 18.28
N LEU A 473 27.32 10.82 18.26
CA LEU A 473 28.20 10.69 19.41
C LEU A 473 28.42 12.04 20.10
N SER A 474 28.22 12.10 21.41
CA SER A 474 28.43 13.33 22.23
C SER A 474 29.55 13.13 23.24
N PHE A 475 30.40 14.10 23.32
CA PHE A 475 31.59 14.09 24.19
C PHE A 475 31.50 15.25 25.19
N PRO A 476 31.31 14.97 26.50
CA PRO A 476 31.11 16.01 27.48
C PRO A 476 32.41 16.78 27.84
N ALA A 477 33.58 16.28 27.42
CA ALA A 477 34.89 16.90 27.64
C ALA A 477 35.71 16.91 26.33
N ALA A 478 36.61 17.90 26.21
CA ALA A 478 37.56 18.02 25.14
C ALA A 478 38.56 16.85 25.13
N GLY A 479 39.18 16.57 23.97
CA GLY A 479 40.28 15.59 23.83
C GLY A 479 40.03 14.49 22.81
N VAL A 480 38.82 14.28 22.31
CA VAL A 480 38.52 13.30 21.24
C VAL A 480 38.75 13.94 19.85
N LYS A 481 39.77 13.45 19.12
CA LYS A 481 40.16 14.00 17.81
C LYS A 481 39.97 13.02 16.64
N SER A 482 39.71 11.74 16.94
CA SER A 482 39.38 10.75 15.94
C SER A 482 38.37 9.75 16.50
N ILE A 483 37.52 9.21 15.60
CA ILE A 483 36.50 8.20 15.88
C ILE A 483 36.65 7.10 14.84
N THR A 484 36.69 5.86 15.31
CA THR A 484 36.75 4.66 14.45
C THR A 484 35.63 3.71 14.87
N MET A 485 34.84 3.24 13.94
CA MET A 485 33.77 2.27 14.21
C MET A 485 34.29 0.84 14.06
N GLN A 486 33.90 -0.02 14.98
CA GLN A 486 34.26 -1.44 15.01
C GLN A 486 32.97 -2.28 15.13
N ASN A 487 32.94 -3.42 14.44
CA ASN A 487 31.85 -4.39 14.60
C ASN A 487 32.04 -5.24 15.86
N GLN A 488 31.13 -6.21 16.09
CA GLN A 488 31.17 -7.11 17.27
C GLN A 488 32.45 -7.93 17.41
N MET A 489 33.14 -8.20 16.29
CA MET A 489 34.39 -8.94 16.28
C MET A 489 35.63 -8.05 16.54
N GLY A 490 35.42 -6.75 16.77
CA GLY A 490 36.47 -5.77 16.92
C GLY A 490 37.14 -5.34 15.61
N SER A 491 36.60 -5.77 14.47
CA SER A 491 37.11 -5.38 13.15
C SER A 491 36.65 -3.96 12.81
N VAL A 492 37.58 -3.15 12.28
CA VAL A 492 37.26 -1.78 11.83
C VAL A 492 36.34 -1.86 10.62
N VAL A 493 35.24 -1.12 10.67
CA VAL A 493 34.33 -0.93 9.54
C VAL A 493 34.52 0.45 8.91
N PRO A 494 34.34 0.62 7.59
CA PRO A 494 34.38 1.92 6.94
C PRO A 494 33.44 2.89 7.63
N SER A 495 33.95 4.07 8.01
CA SER A 495 33.17 5.10 8.70
C SER A 495 33.63 6.50 8.31
N GLN A 496 32.71 7.46 8.39
CA GLN A 496 32.94 8.83 7.95
C GLN A 496 32.14 9.80 8.81
N ILE A 497 32.78 10.89 9.26
CA ILE A 497 32.07 11.97 9.96
C ILE A 497 31.29 12.79 8.90
N ILE A 498 30.00 12.93 9.13
CA ILE A 498 29.09 13.71 8.25
C ILE A 498 29.04 15.16 8.73
N THR A 499 28.77 15.34 10.03
CA THR A 499 28.73 16.65 10.69
C THR A 499 29.45 16.59 12.04
N ALA A 500 30.01 17.69 12.48
CA ALA A 500 30.60 17.76 13.81
C ALA A 500 30.60 19.18 14.38
N THR A 501 30.46 19.28 15.70
CA THR A 501 30.78 20.48 16.46
C THR A 501 32.03 20.24 17.31
N THR A 502 32.87 21.23 17.46
CA THR A 502 34.18 21.08 18.14
C THR A 502 34.35 22.00 19.33
N TYR A 503 35.25 21.62 20.24
CA TYR A 503 35.82 22.48 21.29
C TYR A 503 36.88 23.40 20.70
N GLY A 504 37.33 24.37 21.47
CA GLY A 504 38.35 25.35 21.07
C GLY A 504 39.72 24.76 20.73
N ASP A 505 40.00 23.50 21.12
CA ASP A 505 41.22 22.75 20.78
C ASP A 505 41.10 21.90 19.52
N GLY A 506 39.96 21.99 18.86
CA GLY A 506 39.61 21.23 17.63
C GLY A 506 39.14 19.79 17.89
N SER A 507 39.01 19.36 19.16
CA SER A 507 38.43 18.05 19.49
C SER A 507 36.90 18.08 19.35
N TYR A 508 36.29 16.91 19.08
CA TYR A 508 34.84 16.81 18.88
C TYR A 508 34.07 17.05 20.19
N ARG A 509 33.02 17.85 20.11
CA ARG A 509 32.00 18.00 21.14
C ARG A 509 30.81 17.10 20.82
N GLN A 510 30.41 17.02 19.53
CA GLN A 510 29.44 16.13 18.99
C GLN A 510 29.85 15.77 17.56
N ALA A 511 29.60 14.54 17.15
CA ALA A 511 29.83 14.09 15.76
C ALA A 511 28.75 13.13 15.32
N ASP A 512 28.19 13.36 14.13
CA ASP A 512 27.39 12.39 13.42
C ASP A 512 28.31 11.54 12.55
N VAL A 513 28.36 10.25 12.85
CA VAL A 513 29.26 9.28 12.22
C VAL A 513 28.43 8.30 11.41
N ALA A 514 28.57 8.36 10.09
CA ALA A 514 28.08 7.29 9.20
C ALA A 514 29.09 6.15 9.20
N PHE A 515 28.60 4.91 9.21
CA PHE A 515 29.45 3.72 9.15
C PHE A 515 28.71 2.54 8.50
N TYR A 516 29.50 1.63 7.93
CA TYR A 516 28.95 0.41 7.35
C TYR A 516 28.64 -0.60 8.44
N ALA A 517 27.36 -0.85 8.66
CA ALA A 517 26.89 -1.86 9.58
C ALA A 517 26.70 -3.19 8.83
N ASP A 518 27.69 -4.08 9.00
CA ASP A 518 27.80 -5.35 8.30
C ASP A 518 27.04 -6.48 9.03
N TYR A 519 26.39 -7.36 8.27
CA TYR A 519 25.74 -8.60 8.76
C TYR A 519 24.79 -8.40 9.95
N LEU A 520 23.97 -7.37 9.91
CA LEU A 520 22.93 -7.15 10.93
C LEU A 520 21.91 -8.29 10.89
N PRO A 521 21.61 -8.92 12.04
CA PRO A 521 20.66 -10.02 12.10
C PRO A 521 19.24 -9.57 11.68
N SER A 522 18.51 -10.50 11.09
CA SER A 522 17.09 -10.33 10.74
C SER A 522 16.25 -9.99 11.97
N LEU A 523 15.33 -9.03 11.86
CA LEU A 523 14.38 -8.62 12.92
C LEU A 523 15.09 -8.49 14.27
N GLY A 524 16.15 -7.66 14.33
CA GLY A 524 16.98 -7.66 15.50
C GLY A 524 17.93 -6.46 15.61
N TYR A 525 19.04 -6.69 16.29
CA TYR A 525 20.06 -5.67 16.49
C TYR A 525 21.46 -6.28 16.64
N ALA A 526 22.47 -5.42 16.44
CA ALA A 526 23.86 -5.74 16.74
C ALA A 526 24.56 -4.53 17.42
N THR A 527 25.53 -4.80 18.29
CA THR A 527 26.30 -3.76 19.01
C THR A 527 27.62 -3.50 18.31
N TYR A 528 27.83 -2.26 17.91
CA TYR A 528 29.08 -1.70 17.40
C TYR A 528 29.80 -0.90 18.49
N THR A 529 31.07 -0.60 18.25
CA THR A 529 31.90 0.17 19.19
C THR A 529 32.47 1.39 18.48
N ALA A 530 32.25 2.58 19.03
CA ALA A 530 32.99 3.76 18.65
C ALA A 530 34.28 3.88 19.52
N ALA A 531 35.42 3.60 18.91
CA ALA A 531 36.73 3.78 19.53
C ALA A 531 37.24 5.17 19.23
N THR A 532 37.76 5.85 20.28
CA THR A 532 38.23 7.24 20.20
C THR A 532 39.74 7.32 20.25
N ASN A 533 40.31 8.32 19.57
CA ASN A 533 41.75 8.62 19.56
C ASN A 533 42.62 7.44 19.13
N THR A 534 42.12 6.58 18.23
CA THR A 534 42.82 5.48 17.62
C THR A 534 43.48 5.91 16.31
N SER A 535 44.63 5.32 15.98
CA SER A 535 45.33 5.54 14.70
C SER A 535 44.85 4.60 13.59
N LEU A 536 43.72 3.90 13.80
CA LEU A 536 43.18 2.98 12.84
C LEU A 536 42.52 3.79 11.72
N SER A 537 43.05 3.74 10.51
CA SER A 537 42.41 4.33 9.32
C SER A 537 41.86 3.22 8.42
N GLY A 538 40.61 3.27 8.07
CA GLY A 538 40.08 2.47 6.98
C GLY A 538 40.67 2.96 5.64
N SER A 539 41.03 2.03 4.73
CA SER A 539 41.38 2.40 3.36
C SER A 539 40.11 2.85 2.63
N SER A 540 40.17 3.97 1.92
CA SER A 540 39.07 4.37 1.02
C SER A 540 39.18 3.50 -0.24
N ASN A 541 38.08 2.79 -0.55
CA ASN A 541 37.90 2.04 -1.80
C ASN A 541 36.98 2.78 -2.78
N VAL A 542 36.69 4.03 -2.52
CA VAL A 542 35.91 4.89 -3.41
C VAL A 542 36.72 6.14 -3.75
N SER A 543 36.69 6.59 -5.01
CA SER A 543 37.45 7.73 -5.50
C SER A 543 36.64 8.62 -6.42
N VAL A 544 36.98 9.92 -6.45
CA VAL A 544 36.41 10.92 -7.36
C VAL A 544 37.53 11.61 -8.12
N SER A 545 37.29 11.87 -9.41
CA SER A 545 38.20 12.63 -10.25
C SER A 545 37.43 13.45 -11.29
N THR A 546 38.08 14.45 -11.85
CA THR A 546 37.51 15.27 -12.92
C THR A 546 38.41 15.13 -14.15
N ASP A 547 37.83 14.85 -15.31
CA ASP A 547 38.59 14.75 -16.56
C ASP A 547 38.83 16.13 -17.23
N GLY A 548 39.57 16.13 -18.34
CA GLY A 548 39.89 17.35 -19.08
C GLY A 548 38.67 18.04 -19.74
N GLN A 549 37.51 17.37 -19.81
CA GLN A 549 36.24 17.90 -20.30
C GLN A 549 35.37 18.41 -19.16
N GLY A 550 35.76 18.20 -17.91
CA GLY A 550 35.04 18.59 -16.70
C GLY A 550 33.94 17.61 -16.27
N ASN A 551 33.96 16.38 -16.81
CA ASN A 551 33.10 15.32 -16.31
C ASN A 551 33.64 14.80 -14.97
N ILE A 552 32.73 14.41 -14.08
CA ILE A 552 33.11 13.86 -12.76
C ILE A 552 32.99 12.34 -12.80
N TRP A 553 34.07 11.68 -12.48
CA TRP A 553 34.17 10.22 -12.42
C TRP A 553 34.17 9.75 -10.97
N LEU A 554 33.27 8.85 -10.65
CA LEU A 554 33.19 8.15 -9.37
C LEU A 554 33.49 6.66 -9.59
N VAL A 555 34.35 6.11 -8.77
CA VAL A 555 34.80 4.71 -8.88
C VAL A 555 34.82 4.06 -7.52
N ASN A 556 34.16 2.90 -7.40
CA ASN A 556 34.26 2.02 -6.24
C ASN A 556 34.69 0.58 -6.67
N PRO A 557 34.75 -0.42 -5.78
CA PRO A 557 35.12 -1.80 -6.16
C PRO A 557 34.15 -2.45 -7.17
N TYR A 558 32.94 -1.96 -7.28
CA TYR A 558 31.86 -2.60 -8.05
C TYR A 558 31.56 -1.90 -9.36
N GLU A 559 31.68 -0.57 -9.39
CA GLU A 559 31.16 0.26 -10.48
C GLU A 559 32.06 1.44 -10.81
N VAL A 560 31.89 1.93 -12.05
CA VAL A 560 32.40 3.23 -12.52
C VAL A 560 31.21 4.03 -13.05
N ILE A 561 31.02 5.26 -12.57
CA ILE A 561 30.05 6.20 -13.15
C ILE A 561 30.75 7.47 -13.59
N ALA A 562 30.21 8.11 -14.62
CA ALA A 562 30.62 9.45 -15.04
C ALA A 562 29.43 10.37 -15.13
N LEU A 563 29.53 11.54 -14.52
CA LEU A 563 28.56 12.63 -14.61
C LEU A 563 29.01 13.63 -15.66
N GLY A 564 28.21 13.79 -16.72
CA GLY A 564 28.60 14.55 -17.92
C GLY A 564 28.34 16.04 -17.76
N LYS A 565 29.38 16.88 -17.77
CA LYS A 565 29.27 18.32 -17.66
C LYS A 565 28.36 18.94 -18.74
N ASN A 566 28.53 18.48 -19.98
CA ASN A 566 27.75 18.97 -21.12
C ASN A 566 26.35 18.36 -21.23
N ALA A 567 26.01 17.43 -20.32
CA ALA A 567 24.69 16.81 -20.17
C ALA A 567 24.04 17.23 -18.83
N GLY A 568 24.30 18.43 -18.35
CA GLY A 568 23.77 18.90 -17.06
C GLY A 568 24.18 18.04 -15.85
N TYR A 569 25.24 17.26 -15.96
CA TYR A 569 25.69 16.25 -15.00
C TYR A 569 24.69 15.09 -14.79
N ALA A 570 23.90 14.70 -15.79
CA ALA A 570 23.29 13.39 -15.86
C ALA A 570 24.39 12.30 -15.93
N ILE A 571 24.05 11.06 -15.61
CA ILE A 571 24.97 9.92 -15.75
C ILE A 571 25.12 9.63 -17.24
N ILE A 572 26.35 9.76 -17.76
CA ILE A 572 26.71 9.47 -19.17
C ILE A 572 27.42 8.13 -19.32
N TYR A 573 27.82 7.51 -18.23
CA TYR A 573 28.54 6.24 -18.19
C TYR A 573 28.26 5.53 -16.89
N LEU A 574 27.91 4.24 -16.96
CA LEU A 574 27.75 3.34 -15.83
C LEU A 574 28.24 1.96 -16.25
N GLN A 575 29.29 1.47 -15.62
CA GLN A 575 29.90 0.18 -15.92
C GLN A 575 29.99 -0.69 -14.70
N ASP A 576 29.56 -1.94 -14.82
CA ASP A 576 29.85 -3.01 -13.87
C ASP A 576 31.32 -3.45 -14.01
N ARG A 577 32.10 -3.38 -12.94
CA ARG A 577 33.54 -3.70 -12.98
C ARG A 577 33.81 -5.20 -12.99
N ALA A 578 32.87 -6.01 -12.54
CA ALA A 578 33.06 -7.48 -12.57
C ALA A 578 32.87 -8.05 -13.97
N THR A 579 31.88 -7.53 -14.70
CA THR A 579 31.57 -8.02 -16.06
C THR A 579 32.09 -7.12 -17.17
N SER A 580 32.46 -5.86 -16.85
CA SER A 580 32.78 -4.79 -17.79
C SER A 580 31.55 -4.37 -18.64
N ALA A 581 30.36 -4.76 -18.28
CA ALA A 581 29.14 -4.38 -18.99
C ALA A 581 28.85 -2.88 -18.84
N GLN A 582 28.61 -2.23 -19.96
CA GLN A 582 28.13 -0.85 -20.02
C GLN A 582 26.61 -0.87 -19.93
N MET A 583 26.04 -0.13 -18.98
CA MET A 583 24.61 -0.18 -18.67
C MET A 583 23.79 0.96 -19.30
N ILE A 584 24.45 2.04 -19.75
CA ILE A 584 23.78 3.24 -20.25
C ILE A 584 24.00 3.37 -21.75
N SER A 585 22.92 3.48 -22.52
CA SER A 585 22.94 3.71 -23.97
C SER A 585 22.89 5.19 -24.33
N GLY A 586 22.27 6.00 -23.45
CA GLY A 586 22.09 7.45 -23.58
C GLY A 586 22.48 8.18 -22.29
N LEU A 587 21.49 8.71 -21.58
CA LEU A 587 21.66 9.39 -20.30
C LEU A 587 20.87 8.64 -19.21
N ALA A 588 21.36 8.67 -17.98
CA ALA A 588 20.58 8.19 -16.84
C ALA A 588 20.49 9.27 -15.77
N ASN A 589 19.37 9.25 -15.04
CA ASN A 589 18.96 10.33 -14.14
C ASN A 589 18.93 11.70 -14.85
N ASP A 590 18.50 11.73 -16.11
CA ASP A 590 18.14 12.98 -16.76
C ASP A 590 16.75 13.40 -16.32
N ILE A 591 16.63 14.60 -15.79
CA ILE A 591 15.35 15.13 -15.32
C ILE A 591 14.64 15.80 -16.48
N VAL A 592 13.51 15.20 -16.87
CA VAL A 592 12.74 15.60 -18.05
C VAL A 592 11.39 16.16 -17.60
N TYR A 593 11.04 17.30 -18.16
CA TYR A 593 9.75 17.97 -17.99
C TYR A 593 8.86 17.63 -19.17
N TYR A 594 7.68 17.14 -18.89
CA TYR A 594 6.65 16.82 -19.88
C TYR A 594 5.51 17.81 -19.75
N ASN A 595 4.92 18.21 -20.88
CA ASN A 595 3.67 18.97 -20.87
C ASN A 595 2.54 18.03 -20.39
N ASP A 596 1.78 18.47 -19.39
CA ASP A 596 0.69 17.69 -18.79
C ASP A 596 -0.58 18.54 -18.76
N THR A 597 -1.50 18.20 -19.64
CA THR A 597 -2.82 18.83 -19.74
C THR A 597 -3.92 17.94 -19.15
N GLY A 598 -3.53 16.89 -18.43
CA GLY A 598 -4.42 16.01 -17.70
C GLY A 598 -5.07 16.64 -16.48
N ASP A 599 -5.71 15.81 -15.69
CA ASP A 599 -6.26 16.17 -14.38
C ASP A 599 -5.48 15.45 -13.25
N LEU A 600 -6.03 15.39 -12.04
CA LEU A 600 -5.35 14.72 -10.92
C LEU A 600 -5.27 13.19 -11.08
N TRP A 601 -6.21 12.60 -11.82
CA TRP A 601 -6.34 11.15 -12.00
C TRP A 601 -5.60 10.67 -13.25
N ALA A 602 -5.83 11.34 -14.39
CA ALA A 602 -5.41 10.90 -15.70
C ALA A 602 -4.38 11.84 -16.35
N ILE A 603 -3.44 11.27 -17.13
CA ILE A 603 -2.48 12.05 -17.94
C ILE A 603 -3.13 12.54 -19.24
N GLY A 604 -4.25 11.93 -19.65
CA GLY A 604 -5.03 12.34 -20.82
C GLY A 604 -4.80 11.51 -22.07
N SER A 605 -4.09 10.40 -21.96
CA SER A 605 -4.03 9.39 -23.03
C SER A 605 -5.01 8.24 -22.82
N GLU A 606 -5.61 8.15 -21.65
CA GLU A 606 -6.58 7.14 -21.26
C GLU A 606 -7.92 7.38 -21.95
N PRO A 607 -8.67 6.34 -22.35
CA PRO A 607 -9.92 6.47 -23.09
C PRO A 607 -11.04 7.16 -22.29
N ASP A 608 -10.78 7.52 -21.07
CA ASP A 608 -11.79 7.79 -20.08
C ASP A 608 -11.97 9.20 -19.62
N SER A 609 -11.35 10.09 -20.26
CA SER A 609 -11.55 11.49 -19.94
C SER A 609 -12.91 12.01 -20.44
N ALA A 610 -14.00 11.40 -19.96
CA ALA A 610 -15.32 12.00 -20.10
C ALA A 610 -15.42 13.35 -19.36
N VAL A 611 -14.62 13.51 -18.33
CA VAL A 611 -14.50 14.76 -17.54
C VAL A 611 -13.56 15.72 -18.23
N VAL A 612 -12.57 15.25 -18.99
CA VAL A 612 -11.59 16.11 -19.67
C VAL A 612 -11.38 15.58 -21.10
N THR A 613 -11.83 16.33 -22.07
CA THR A 613 -11.49 16.09 -23.47
C THR A 613 -10.00 16.34 -23.67
N HIS A 614 -9.17 15.35 -23.34
CA HIS A 614 -7.73 15.47 -23.49
C HIS A 614 -7.32 15.20 -24.93
N ASN A 615 -7.21 16.24 -25.72
CA ASN A 615 -6.36 16.26 -26.90
C ASN A 615 -4.91 16.63 -26.52
N GLY A 616 -4.51 16.29 -25.27
CA GLY A 616 -3.23 16.67 -24.71
C GLY A 616 -2.11 15.78 -25.24
N VAL A 617 -1.05 16.40 -25.71
CA VAL A 617 0.18 15.71 -26.04
C VAL A 617 1.03 15.66 -24.78
N PHE A 618 1.15 14.48 -24.18
CA PHE A 618 2.18 14.21 -23.19
C PHE A 618 3.53 14.08 -23.93
N ALA A 619 4.28 15.14 -23.97
CA ALA A 619 5.53 15.20 -24.72
C ALA A 619 6.61 15.92 -23.90
N PRO A 620 7.87 15.51 -24.02
CA PRO A 620 8.97 16.21 -23.36
C PRO A 620 9.10 17.62 -23.92
N VAL A 621 9.15 18.60 -23.02
CA VAL A 621 9.30 20.02 -23.37
C VAL A 621 10.68 20.56 -22.97
N TYR A 622 11.35 19.92 -22.03
CA TYR A 622 12.67 20.32 -21.58
C TYR A 622 13.35 19.18 -20.81
N ALA A 623 14.66 19.05 -20.96
CA ALA A 623 15.50 18.16 -20.18
C ALA A 623 16.68 18.93 -19.56
N LEU A 624 17.06 18.58 -18.32
CA LEU A 624 18.21 19.23 -17.67
C LEU A 624 19.54 19.02 -18.41
N SER A 625 19.66 17.95 -19.17
CA SER A 625 20.80 17.69 -20.06
C SER A 625 21.02 18.74 -21.13
N GLN A 626 19.98 19.52 -21.44
CA GLN A 626 20.04 20.61 -22.43
C GLN A 626 20.62 21.92 -21.88
N THR A 627 20.84 22.01 -20.55
CA THR A 627 21.35 23.21 -19.91
C THR A 627 22.87 23.18 -19.69
N SER A 628 23.51 24.32 -19.87
CA SER A 628 24.93 24.53 -19.53
C SER A 628 25.14 25.22 -18.17
N SER A 629 24.08 25.52 -17.44
CA SER A 629 24.14 26.29 -16.19
C SER A 629 24.27 25.42 -14.94
N SER A 630 24.54 24.11 -15.07
CA SER A 630 24.72 23.21 -13.94
C SER A 630 26.10 23.34 -13.29
N ILE A 631 26.12 23.34 -11.96
CA ILE A 631 27.33 23.39 -11.14
C ILE A 631 27.37 22.12 -10.30
N ALA A 632 28.43 21.34 -10.40
CA ALA A 632 28.66 20.17 -9.60
C ALA A 632 29.73 20.43 -8.53
N THR A 633 29.48 19.97 -7.31
CA THR A 633 30.38 20.12 -6.16
C THR A 633 30.51 18.79 -5.44
N VAL A 634 31.72 18.38 -5.13
CA VAL A 634 31.97 17.24 -4.22
C VAL A 634 31.70 17.73 -2.78
N THR A 635 30.59 17.31 -2.21
CA THR A 635 30.16 17.73 -0.87
C THR A 635 30.70 16.82 0.25
N ALA A 636 30.99 15.56 -0.08
CA ALA A 636 31.67 14.66 0.83
C ALA A 636 32.63 13.74 0.06
N SER A 637 33.79 13.47 0.66
CA SER A 637 34.77 12.50 0.15
C SER A 637 35.51 11.87 1.32
N GLY A 638 35.24 10.60 1.57
CA GLY A 638 35.80 9.87 2.69
C GLY A 638 35.88 8.36 2.45
N PRO A 639 36.25 7.58 3.46
CA PRO A 639 36.44 6.14 3.29
C PRO A 639 35.14 5.35 3.11
N LEU A 640 33.99 5.89 3.50
CA LEU A 640 32.72 5.19 3.39
C LEU A 640 31.98 5.53 2.09
N PHE A 641 31.91 6.83 1.74
CA PHE A 641 31.23 7.27 0.53
C PHE A 641 31.81 8.56 -0.04
N ILE A 642 31.49 8.80 -1.30
CA ILE A 642 31.63 10.09 -1.99
C ILE A 642 30.25 10.59 -2.34
N GLN A 643 30.05 11.89 -2.15
CA GLN A 643 28.82 12.58 -2.52
C GLN A 643 29.11 13.75 -3.45
N VAL A 644 28.36 13.81 -4.56
CA VAL A 644 28.40 14.93 -5.52
C VAL A 644 27.02 15.55 -5.55
N GLN A 645 26.97 16.86 -5.28
CA GLN A 645 25.75 17.66 -5.44
C GLN A 645 25.84 18.46 -6.72
N VAL A 646 24.76 18.44 -7.50
CA VAL A 646 24.58 19.19 -8.73
C VAL A 646 23.44 20.17 -8.57
N GLN A 647 23.74 21.45 -8.71
CA GLN A 647 22.74 22.51 -8.71
C GLN A 647 22.55 23.01 -10.15
N THR A 648 21.31 23.01 -10.61
CA THR A 648 20.91 23.45 -11.95
C THR A 648 19.88 24.55 -11.83
N SER A 649 20.08 25.65 -12.57
CA SER A 649 19.07 26.70 -12.73
C SER A 649 18.50 26.60 -14.14
N GLY A 650 17.34 25.94 -14.25
CA GLY A 650 16.63 25.77 -15.52
C GLY A 650 15.49 26.79 -15.70
N PRO A 651 14.80 26.77 -16.85
CA PRO A 651 13.65 27.63 -17.12
C PRO A 651 12.47 27.39 -16.20
N TYR A 652 12.41 26.20 -15.59
CA TYR A 652 11.33 25.76 -14.70
C TYR A 652 11.68 25.84 -13.20
N GLY A 653 12.78 26.52 -12.86
CA GLY A 653 13.21 26.71 -11.47
C GLY A 653 14.51 25.97 -11.13
N PRO A 654 14.95 26.07 -9.85
CA PRO A 654 16.14 25.40 -9.39
C PRO A 654 15.90 23.91 -9.17
N VAL A 655 16.88 23.09 -9.56
CA VAL A 655 16.91 21.66 -9.28
C VAL A 655 18.23 21.32 -8.59
N THR A 656 18.16 20.60 -7.49
CA THR A 656 19.33 20.04 -6.80
C THR A 656 19.30 18.53 -6.89
N ARG A 657 20.35 17.92 -7.45
CA ARG A 657 20.53 16.48 -7.49
C ARG A 657 21.75 16.07 -6.67
N THR A 658 21.63 15.00 -5.92
CA THR A 658 22.72 14.44 -5.13
C THR A 658 22.96 13.00 -5.54
N TYR A 659 24.22 12.67 -5.80
CA TYR A 659 24.71 11.33 -6.15
C TYR A 659 25.62 10.84 -5.03
N THR A 660 25.29 9.69 -4.43
CA THR A 660 26.12 9.09 -3.36
C THR A 660 26.57 7.69 -3.78
N MET A 661 27.89 7.51 -3.89
CA MET A 661 28.53 6.22 -4.17
C MET A 661 29.28 5.73 -2.95
N TYR A 662 29.02 4.49 -2.54
CA TYR A 662 29.59 3.86 -1.37
C TYR A 662 30.80 2.98 -1.70
N SER A 663 31.73 2.86 -0.75
CA SER A 663 32.90 1.97 -0.87
C SER A 663 32.57 0.48 -0.70
N THR A 664 31.40 0.18 -0.13
CA THR A 664 31.01 -1.15 0.38
C THR A 664 29.76 -1.73 -0.28
N MET A 665 29.05 -0.93 -1.06
CA MET A 665 27.79 -1.30 -1.70
C MET A 665 27.82 -1.01 -3.18
N LYS A 666 27.04 -1.77 -3.94
CA LYS A 666 26.84 -1.57 -5.38
C LYS A 666 25.76 -0.52 -5.67
N ARG A 667 24.80 -0.34 -4.75
CA ARG A 667 23.73 0.64 -4.84
C ARG A 667 24.31 2.07 -4.90
N ILE A 668 23.77 2.89 -5.80
CA ILE A 668 24.02 4.34 -5.90
C ILE A 668 22.77 5.06 -5.46
N ASP A 669 22.84 5.82 -4.38
CA ASP A 669 21.72 6.58 -3.87
C ASP A 669 21.65 7.94 -4.57
N LEU A 670 20.44 8.31 -4.96
CA LEU A 670 20.07 9.51 -5.68
C LEU A 670 19.03 10.28 -4.89
N SER A 671 19.19 11.61 -4.84
CA SER A 671 18.18 12.49 -4.25
C SER A 671 17.99 13.68 -5.17
N THR A 672 16.74 14.02 -5.49
CA THR A 672 16.40 15.14 -6.36
C THR A 672 15.43 16.07 -5.66
N THR A 673 15.81 17.35 -5.52
CA THR A 673 14.94 18.39 -4.97
C THR A 673 14.52 19.32 -6.09
N LEU A 674 13.22 19.43 -6.33
CA LEU A 674 12.62 20.30 -7.35
C LEU A 674 11.17 20.64 -7.01
N ALA A 675 10.62 21.65 -7.69
CA ALA A 675 9.18 21.89 -7.78
C ALA A 675 8.72 21.69 -9.23
N ALA A 676 7.53 21.15 -9.43
CA ALA A 676 6.94 21.01 -10.75
C ALA A 676 6.07 22.25 -11.07
N PRO A 677 6.35 23.01 -12.14
CA PRO A 677 5.44 24.07 -12.57
C PRO A 677 4.07 23.51 -12.97
N THR A 678 3.03 24.32 -12.77
CA THR A 678 1.67 23.96 -13.22
C THR A 678 1.67 23.62 -14.71
N GLY A 679 0.99 22.54 -15.08
CA GLY A 679 0.94 22.01 -16.45
C GLY A 679 2.13 21.11 -16.80
N THR A 680 2.86 20.60 -15.81
CA THR A 680 3.99 19.69 -16.06
C THR A 680 3.95 18.43 -15.21
N THR A 681 4.45 17.35 -15.80
CA THR A 681 4.95 16.16 -15.09
C THR A 681 6.46 16.16 -15.20
N VAL A 682 7.16 15.90 -14.10
CA VAL A 682 8.62 15.80 -14.05
C VAL A 682 9.02 14.36 -13.77
N ALA A 683 9.93 13.82 -14.55
CA ALA A 683 10.39 12.44 -14.41
C ALA A 683 11.93 12.35 -14.47
N ALA A 684 12.48 11.32 -13.84
CA ALA A 684 13.86 10.87 -14.03
C ALA A 684 13.88 9.76 -15.10
N VAL A 685 14.63 9.97 -16.16
CA VAL A 685 14.75 9.02 -17.27
C VAL A 685 16.11 8.33 -17.20
N PHE A 686 16.11 7.01 -17.42
CA PHE A 686 17.28 6.15 -17.41
C PHE A 686 17.32 5.36 -18.72
N SER A 687 18.13 5.84 -19.69
CA SER A 687 18.32 5.18 -20.99
C SER A 687 19.34 4.06 -20.84
N THR A 688 18.86 2.83 -20.79
CA THR A 688 19.72 1.65 -20.57
C THR A 688 20.14 0.97 -21.87
N THR A 689 21.12 0.06 -21.80
CA THR A 689 21.48 -0.83 -22.90
C THR A 689 20.61 -2.11 -22.93
N ILE A 690 19.57 -2.19 -22.10
CA ILE A 690 18.72 -3.35 -21.92
C ILE A 690 17.56 -3.29 -22.92
N ALA A 691 17.87 -3.46 -24.21
CA ALA A 691 16.83 -3.61 -25.22
C ALA A 691 16.17 -4.99 -25.09
N ASP A 692 14.85 -5.06 -25.33
CA ASP A 692 14.02 -6.27 -25.20
C ASP A 692 14.06 -6.88 -23.78
N GLY A 693 14.21 -6.04 -22.78
CA GLY A 693 14.16 -6.44 -21.37
C GLY A 693 12.75 -6.85 -20.94
N GLU A 694 12.70 -7.67 -19.89
CA GLU A 694 11.47 -7.96 -19.14
C GLU A 694 11.45 -7.05 -17.91
N ASP A 695 10.35 -6.35 -17.72
CA ASP A 695 10.15 -5.52 -16.52
C ASP A 695 9.66 -6.34 -15.34
N SER A 696 9.88 -5.84 -14.14
CA SER A 696 9.28 -6.33 -12.91
C SER A 696 8.98 -5.15 -12.00
N LEU A 697 7.79 -5.14 -11.40
CA LEU A 697 7.34 -4.13 -10.46
C LEU A 697 6.92 -4.80 -9.14
N ALA A 698 7.34 -4.25 -8.02
CA ALA A 698 6.72 -4.60 -6.76
C ALA A 698 5.31 -4.00 -6.69
N VAL A 699 4.36 -4.81 -6.27
CA VAL A 699 2.98 -4.42 -5.95
C VAL A 699 2.64 -4.91 -4.54
N PRO A 700 1.57 -4.44 -3.89
CA PRO A 700 1.22 -4.90 -2.55
C PRO A 700 1.21 -6.44 -2.44
N TYR A 701 2.15 -7.03 -1.69
CA TYR A 701 2.34 -8.48 -1.57
C TYR A 701 2.47 -9.25 -2.88
N GLY A 702 3.12 -8.65 -3.88
CA GLY A 702 3.32 -9.30 -5.17
C GLY A 702 4.50 -8.74 -5.97
N ILE A 703 4.85 -9.46 -7.02
CA ILE A 703 5.77 -9.02 -8.07
C ILE A 703 5.03 -9.21 -9.39
N GLN A 704 4.93 -8.17 -10.18
CA GLN A 704 4.12 -8.11 -11.39
C GLN A 704 4.99 -7.75 -12.60
N HIS A 705 4.63 -8.30 -13.75
CA HIS A 705 5.23 -7.95 -15.04
C HIS A 705 4.20 -7.19 -15.87
N GLU A 706 4.64 -6.14 -16.55
CA GLU A 706 3.79 -5.29 -17.37
C GLU A 706 4.26 -5.33 -18.84
N PRO A 707 3.34 -5.20 -19.79
CA PRO A 707 3.78 -5.15 -21.18
C PRO A 707 4.56 -3.85 -21.44
N LEU A 708 5.72 -3.97 -22.10
CA LEU A 708 6.55 -2.81 -22.51
C LEU A 708 5.82 -1.85 -23.45
N GLN A 709 4.80 -2.35 -24.15
CA GLN A 709 3.86 -1.54 -24.91
C GLN A 709 2.46 -1.77 -24.36
N SER A 710 1.79 -0.72 -23.98
CA SER A 710 0.47 -0.76 -23.43
C SER A 710 -0.58 -0.08 -24.31
N MET A 711 -1.84 -0.17 -23.88
CA MET A 711 -2.97 0.49 -24.52
C MET A 711 -2.84 2.00 -24.60
N TYR A 712 -2.05 2.61 -23.70
CA TYR A 712 -1.86 4.05 -23.59
C TYR A 712 -0.43 4.43 -23.97
N THR A 713 -0.22 5.66 -24.43
CA THR A 713 1.12 6.14 -24.80
C THR A 713 1.34 7.55 -24.26
N PRO A 714 2.24 7.73 -23.31
CA PRO A 714 2.99 6.71 -22.59
C PRO A 714 2.10 5.94 -21.62
N SER A 715 2.48 4.70 -21.30
CA SER A 715 1.85 3.96 -20.22
C SER A 715 2.66 4.07 -18.96
N PHE A 716 1.97 4.45 -17.89
CA PHE A 716 2.53 4.41 -16.55
C PHE A 716 1.83 3.34 -15.72
N TRP A 717 2.61 2.66 -14.91
CA TRP A 717 2.21 1.55 -14.06
C TRP A 717 2.46 1.90 -12.60
N PRO A 718 1.60 1.48 -11.66
CA PRO A 718 1.87 1.64 -10.24
C PRO A 718 2.87 0.58 -9.79
N GLY A 719 3.91 1.00 -9.09
CA GLY A 719 4.89 0.10 -8.47
C GLY A 719 5.34 0.65 -7.14
N VAL A 720 5.37 -0.22 -6.11
CA VAL A 720 5.67 0.14 -4.73
C VAL A 720 7.09 -0.35 -4.41
N GLU A 721 7.96 0.53 -3.90
CA GLU A 721 9.31 0.21 -3.42
C GLU A 721 10.38 0.00 -4.49
N TRP A 722 10.11 -0.72 -5.58
CA TRP A 722 11.10 -0.97 -6.62
C TRP A 722 10.49 -1.34 -7.96
N ALA A 723 11.27 -1.07 -8.99
CA ALA A 723 11.05 -1.52 -10.35
C ALA A 723 12.36 -2.02 -10.95
N ASP A 724 12.29 -2.99 -11.86
CA ASP A 724 13.44 -3.58 -12.54
C ASP A 724 13.19 -3.76 -14.03
N LEU A 725 14.25 -3.63 -14.80
CA LEU A 725 14.28 -4.03 -16.21
C LEU A 725 15.46 -4.99 -16.39
N PHE A 726 15.19 -6.22 -16.83
CA PHE A 726 16.21 -7.28 -16.97
C PHE A 726 16.14 -7.94 -18.34
N SER A 727 17.29 -8.10 -18.99
CA SER A 727 17.40 -8.89 -20.23
C SER A 727 17.98 -10.27 -19.93
N PRO A 728 17.21 -11.35 -20.07
CA PRO A 728 17.73 -12.73 -19.96
C PRO A 728 18.81 -13.03 -21.03
N THR A 729 18.73 -12.38 -22.19
CA THR A 729 19.66 -12.59 -23.30
C THR A 729 21.07 -12.06 -22.99
N SER A 730 21.17 -10.83 -22.48
CA SER A 730 22.45 -10.22 -22.09
C SER A 730 22.86 -10.53 -20.66
N ASN A 731 21.95 -11.11 -19.87
CA ASN A 731 22.10 -11.33 -18.43
C ASN A 731 22.50 -10.05 -17.68
N THR A 732 21.83 -8.95 -18.01
CA THR A 732 22.03 -7.62 -17.40
C THR A 732 20.70 -7.00 -17.05
N GLY A 733 20.65 -6.31 -15.91
CA GLY A 733 19.46 -5.60 -15.43
C GLY A 733 19.80 -4.35 -14.63
N MET A 734 18.79 -3.49 -14.48
CA MET A 734 18.83 -2.29 -13.66
C MET A 734 17.58 -2.21 -12.81
N ALA A 735 17.74 -2.41 -11.50
CA ALA A 735 16.71 -2.16 -10.51
C ALA A 735 16.81 -0.71 -10.03
N ILE A 736 15.63 -0.08 -9.81
CA ILE A 736 15.51 1.24 -9.22
C ILE A 736 14.61 1.11 -7.98
N PHE A 737 15.09 1.63 -6.86
CA PHE A 737 14.35 1.70 -5.60
C PHE A 737 13.80 3.09 -5.40
N ASP A 738 12.63 3.21 -4.82
CA ASP A 738 11.99 4.50 -4.55
C ASP A 738 11.50 4.61 -3.10
N LEU A 739 11.22 5.86 -2.68
CA LEU A 739 10.60 6.17 -1.41
C LEU A 739 9.36 7.05 -1.64
N GLY A 740 8.29 6.43 -2.19
CA GLY A 740 7.01 7.09 -2.47
C GLY A 740 6.94 7.75 -3.86
N ASN A 741 7.66 7.22 -4.84
CA ASN A 741 7.56 7.56 -6.25
C ASN A 741 7.06 6.33 -7.01
N GLU A 742 5.78 6.26 -7.27
CA GLU A 742 5.08 5.03 -7.65
C GLU A 742 4.61 5.03 -9.10
N MET A 743 5.20 5.89 -9.95
CA MET A 743 4.83 6.11 -11.33
C MET A 743 5.93 5.62 -12.27
N TRP A 744 5.75 4.45 -12.88
CA TRP A 744 6.77 3.78 -13.69
C TRP A 744 6.35 3.62 -15.14
N SER A 745 7.30 3.81 -16.07
CA SER A 745 7.13 3.47 -17.48
C SER A 745 8.38 2.82 -18.03
N PHE A 746 8.18 1.87 -18.93
CA PHE A 746 9.23 1.13 -19.62
C PHE A 746 8.95 1.16 -21.11
N ASP A 747 10.02 1.15 -21.91
CA ASP A 747 9.87 1.02 -23.36
C ASP A 747 10.77 -0.08 -23.96
N ALA A 748 10.49 -0.44 -25.20
CA ALA A 748 11.23 -1.48 -25.91
C ALA A 748 12.68 -1.06 -26.27
N GLN A 749 13.02 0.22 -26.13
CA GLN A 749 14.37 0.74 -26.32
C GLN A 749 15.25 0.56 -25.08
N GLY A 750 14.62 0.23 -23.94
CA GLY A 750 15.30 0.01 -22.66
C GLY A 750 15.31 1.26 -21.78
N ASP A 751 14.46 2.24 -22.06
CA ASP A 751 14.31 3.40 -21.19
C ASP A 751 13.40 3.04 -19.99
N ILE A 752 13.87 3.36 -18.78
CA ILE A 752 13.09 3.32 -17.55
C ILE A 752 12.76 4.77 -17.18
N THR A 753 11.49 5.06 -16.98
CA THR A 753 11.03 6.38 -16.56
C THR A 753 10.38 6.29 -15.18
N LEU A 754 10.93 7.04 -14.22
CA LEU A 754 10.37 7.23 -12.89
C LEU A 754 9.71 8.60 -12.80
N GLY A 755 8.39 8.66 -12.65
CA GLY A 755 7.67 9.90 -12.38
C GLY A 755 8.02 10.44 -11.00
N LEU A 756 8.46 11.69 -10.95
CA LEU A 756 8.90 12.34 -9.72
C LEU A 756 7.81 13.19 -9.09
N VAL A 757 7.27 14.14 -9.86
CA VAL A 757 6.20 15.05 -9.40
C VAL A 757 5.27 15.34 -10.56
N ARG A 758 3.99 15.35 -10.27
CA ARG A 758 2.96 15.73 -11.22
C ARG A 758 2.16 16.93 -10.73
N ASN A 759 2.07 17.98 -11.54
CA ASN A 759 1.30 19.19 -11.27
C ASN A 759 0.54 19.60 -12.56
N PRO A 760 -0.56 18.88 -12.90
CA PRO A 760 -1.25 19.05 -14.18
C PRO A 760 -1.91 20.42 -14.33
N LEU A 761 -2.14 20.84 -15.58
CA LEU A 761 -2.88 22.05 -15.90
C LEU A 761 -4.38 21.78 -15.78
N LEU A 762 -4.95 22.00 -14.62
CA LEU A 762 -6.39 21.87 -14.41
C LEU A 762 -7.14 23.00 -15.16
N THR A 763 -7.65 22.70 -16.36
CA THR A 763 -8.41 23.67 -17.18
C THR A 763 -9.90 23.32 -17.16
N GLY A 764 -10.74 24.33 -16.97
CA GLY A 764 -12.19 24.29 -17.25
C GLY A 764 -13.00 23.38 -16.35
N GLY A 765 -13.74 22.84 -15.91
CA GLY A 765 -14.52 21.90 -15.11
C GLY A 765 -13.73 20.86 -14.33
N SER A 766 -12.45 20.70 -14.57
CA SER A 766 -11.54 19.81 -13.83
C SER A 766 -11.00 20.38 -12.51
N CYS A 767 -11.31 21.63 -12.19
CA CYS A 767 -11.28 22.05 -10.79
C CYS A 767 -12.48 21.40 -10.12
N LEU A 768 -12.23 20.51 -9.18
CA LEU A 768 -13.20 19.86 -8.31
C LEU A 768 -14.30 20.86 -7.96
N ASP A 769 -15.50 20.50 -8.20
CA ASP A 769 -16.70 21.32 -8.24
C ASP A 769 -16.63 22.69 -7.51
N LYS A 770 -16.84 23.80 -8.20
CA LYS A 770 -16.83 25.20 -7.68
C LYS A 770 -15.51 25.94 -7.56
N GLY A 771 -14.51 25.61 -8.38
CA GLY A 771 -13.28 26.43 -8.50
C GLY A 771 -12.25 26.21 -7.39
N VAL A 772 -12.33 25.10 -6.67
CA VAL A 772 -11.32 24.69 -5.71
C VAL A 772 -10.32 23.79 -6.43
N CYS A 773 -9.24 24.39 -6.91
CA CYS A 773 -8.20 23.66 -7.63
C CYS A 773 -7.26 22.95 -6.65
N ALA A 774 -6.77 21.79 -7.06
CA ALA A 774 -5.64 21.13 -6.44
C ALA A 774 -4.38 21.46 -7.26
N SER A 775 -3.33 21.90 -6.60
CA SER A 775 -2.03 22.20 -7.22
C SER A 775 -0.91 21.76 -6.29
N ASP A 776 0.21 21.36 -6.85
CA ASP A 776 1.39 20.94 -6.09
C ASP A 776 2.60 21.77 -6.55
N ASN A 777 2.68 23.00 -6.06
CA ASN A 777 3.76 23.94 -6.38
C ASN A 777 4.90 23.90 -5.36
N ASP A 778 4.81 23.07 -4.33
CA ASP A 778 5.81 22.98 -3.28
C ASP A 778 7.08 22.25 -3.78
N PRO A 779 8.26 22.60 -3.26
CA PRO A 779 9.47 21.81 -3.51
C PRO A 779 9.37 20.42 -2.84
N HIS A 780 9.73 19.40 -3.59
CA HIS A 780 9.83 18.02 -3.12
C HIS A 780 11.28 17.56 -3.12
N THR A 781 11.66 16.79 -2.09
CA THR A 781 12.89 16.01 -2.07
C THR A 781 12.52 14.54 -2.24
N LEU A 782 12.95 13.98 -3.35
CA LEU A 782 12.60 12.66 -3.85
C LEU A 782 13.84 11.78 -3.78
N ASP A 783 13.76 10.70 -3.02
CA ASP A 783 14.87 9.79 -2.77
C ASP A 783 14.61 8.47 -3.51
N TYR A 784 15.59 8.05 -4.30
CA TYR A 784 15.57 6.82 -5.05
C TYR A 784 17.01 6.31 -5.21
N ALA A 785 17.18 5.08 -5.69
CA ALA A 785 18.50 4.51 -5.89
C ALA A 785 18.53 3.60 -7.09
N ILE A 786 19.70 3.42 -7.70
CA ILE A 786 19.92 2.47 -8.80
C ILE A 786 20.84 1.35 -8.37
N LEU A 787 20.57 0.15 -8.89
CA LEU A 787 21.38 -1.04 -8.70
C LEU A 787 21.45 -1.82 -10.02
N GLN A 788 22.64 -1.87 -10.62
CA GLN A 788 22.87 -2.76 -11.76
C GLN A 788 23.13 -4.22 -11.29
N HIS A 789 22.65 -5.18 -12.04
CA HIS A 789 22.79 -6.59 -11.67
C HIS A 789 22.95 -7.52 -12.88
N ALA A 790 23.35 -8.75 -12.59
CA ALA A 790 23.39 -9.86 -13.52
C ALA A 790 22.59 -11.02 -12.91
N SER A 791 21.72 -11.65 -13.67
CA SER A 791 20.75 -12.67 -13.28
C SER A 791 19.52 -12.15 -12.52
N GLY A 792 18.37 -12.78 -12.77
CA GLY A 792 17.11 -12.46 -12.13
C GLY A 792 17.19 -12.62 -10.61
N ALA A 793 17.25 -11.52 -9.91
CA ALA A 793 17.18 -11.45 -8.46
C ALA A 793 15.82 -10.84 -8.07
N PHE A 794 15.33 -11.20 -6.90
CA PHE A 794 14.17 -10.53 -6.32
C PHE A 794 14.70 -9.37 -5.49
N PHE A 795 14.26 -8.16 -5.81
CA PHE A 795 14.72 -6.93 -5.16
C PHE A 795 13.82 -6.47 -4.01
N THR A 796 12.83 -7.24 -3.65
CA THR A 796 11.94 -6.93 -2.51
C THR A 796 12.73 -6.72 -1.21
N PRO A 797 13.76 -7.52 -0.85
CA PRO A 797 14.58 -7.25 0.33
C PRO A 797 15.28 -5.88 0.28
N GLU A 798 15.85 -5.52 -0.87
CA GLU A 798 16.54 -4.24 -1.06
C GLU A 798 15.55 -3.06 -1.06
N GLY A 799 14.35 -3.20 -1.64
CA GLY A 799 13.27 -2.22 -1.59
C GLY A 799 12.81 -1.96 -0.16
N TYR A 800 12.57 -3.02 0.62
CA TYR A 800 12.30 -2.92 2.06
C TYR A 800 13.45 -2.24 2.81
N ALA A 801 14.70 -2.60 2.52
CA ALA A 801 15.86 -1.99 3.15
C ALA A 801 15.96 -0.49 2.84
N PHE A 802 15.65 -0.08 1.62
CA PHE A 802 15.67 1.32 1.20
C PHE A 802 14.56 2.13 1.89
N SER A 803 13.38 1.53 2.05
CA SER A 803 12.22 2.15 2.70
C SER A 803 12.29 2.16 4.23
N ALA A 804 13.03 1.21 4.85
CA ALA A 804 13.14 1.04 6.31
C ALA A 804 14.61 1.24 6.77
N PRO A 805 15.05 2.48 7.01
CA PRO A 805 16.44 2.78 7.39
C PRO A 805 16.81 2.15 8.75
N LEU A 806 18.12 1.91 8.94
CA LEU A 806 18.66 1.43 10.21
C LEU A 806 18.51 2.50 11.30
N THR A 807 18.12 2.08 12.50
CA THR A 807 18.06 2.93 13.68
C THR A 807 19.26 2.67 14.58
N THR A 808 19.80 3.70 15.22
CA THR A 808 20.93 3.57 16.16
C THR A 808 20.58 4.12 17.54
N VAL A 809 21.12 3.49 18.58
CA VAL A 809 21.09 4.01 19.95
C VAL A 809 22.49 3.93 20.55
N VAL A 810 23.02 5.08 20.94
CA VAL A 810 24.27 5.18 21.70
C VAL A 810 23.98 4.95 23.17
N THR A 811 24.72 4.07 23.82
CA THR A 811 24.54 3.75 25.25
C THR A 811 25.86 3.76 26.02
N THR A 812 25.78 3.48 27.31
CA THR A 812 26.96 3.37 28.18
C THR A 812 27.39 1.91 28.36
N ILE A 813 28.58 1.69 28.91
CA ILE A 813 29.01 0.35 29.34
C ILE A 813 28.25 -0.02 30.62
N HIS A 814 27.50 -1.12 30.59
CA HIS A 814 26.72 -1.62 31.72
C HIS A 814 26.43 -3.11 31.60
N THR A 815 25.99 -3.74 32.68
CA THR A 815 25.45 -5.11 32.66
C THR A 815 24.01 -5.11 32.23
N GLY A 816 23.55 -6.16 31.55
CA GLY A 816 22.19 -6.30 31.07
C GLY A 816 21.79 -7.77 30.88
N SER A 817 20.53 -8.00 30.59
CA SER A 817 19.95 -9.34 30.36
C SER A 817 19.98 -9.77 28.89
N LEU A 818 20.13 -8.84 27.96
CA LEU A 818 20.12 -9.13 26.53
C LEU A 818 21.57 -9.25 25.99
N PRO A 819 21.79 -10.10 24.96
CA PRO A 819 23.10 -10.28 24.34
C PRO A 819 23.52 -9.04 23.49
N LEU A 820 24.79 -8.98 23.09
CA LEU A 820 25.29 -7.92 22.20
C LEU A 820 24.69 -7.98 20.79
N SER A 821 24.13 -9.09 20.39
CA SER A 821 23.45 -9.29 19.09
C SER A 821 22.27 -10.22 19.30
N TYR A 822 21.18 -9.91 18.62
CA TYR A 822 19.93 -10.66 18.74
C TYR A 822 19.14 -10.65 17.43
N SER A 823 18.55 -11.78 17.09
CA SER A 823 17.54 -11.93 16.04
C SER A 823 16.27 -12.50 16.67
N LEU A 824 15.13 -11.90 16.44
CA LEU A 824 13.86 -12.45 16.90
C LEU A 824 13.45 -13.65 16.05
N ALA A 825 13.55 -13.51 14.74
CA ALA A 825 13.26 -14.57 13.79
C ALA A 825 14.02 -14.35 12.47
N SER A 826 14.21 -15.43 11.71
CA SER A 826 14.78 -15.39 10.37
C SER A 826 14.16 -16.48 9.51
N THR A 827 14.13 -16.25 8.20
CA THR A 827 13.79 -17.27 7.21
C THR A 827 15.05 -17.76 6.51
N GLY A 828 15.12 -19.06 6.26
CA GLY A 828 16.24 -19.67 5.55
C GLY A 828 16.04 -19.80 4.04
N SER A 829 15.03 -19.14 3.45
CA SER A 829 14.56 -19.38 2.08
C SER A 829 14.01 -18.10 1.41
N ASN A 830 13.43 -18.27 0.24
CA ASN A 830 12.87 -17.20 -0.59
C ASN A 830 11.54 -16.63 -0.03
N ALA A 831 11.48 -16.42 1.28
CA ALA A 831 10.36 -15.76 1.95
C ALA A 831 10.86 -14.68 2.89
N LEU A 832 10.10 -13.61 3.02
CA LEU A 832 10.35 -12.53 3.94
C LEU A 832 9.38 -12.59 5.11
N ILE A 833 9.84 -12.20 6.30
CA ILE A 833 8.95 -11.83 7.40
C ILE A 833 8.67 -10.34 7.22
N THR A 834 7.44 -10.01 6.83
CA THR A 834 7.02 -8.64 6.50
C THR A 834 6.30 -7.94 7.64
N GLY A 835 5.73 -8.68 8.58
CA GLY A 835 5.02 -8.10 9.72
C GLY A 835 5.29 -8.89 11.01
N VAL A 836 5.52 -8.15 12.09
CA VAL A 836 5.70 -8.70 13.45
C VAL A 836 4.90 -7.84 14.42
N LYS A 837 3.84 -8.41 15.01
CA LYS A 837 2.99 -7.67 15.95
C LYS A 837 2.45 -8.56 17.07
N GLU A 838 1.94 -7.95 18.13
CA GLU A 838 1.13 -8.68 19.11
C GLU A 838 -0.17 -9.19 18.48
N SER A 839 -0.62 -10.37 18.88
CA SER A 839 -1.89 -10.92 18.40
C SER A 839 -3.09 -10.12 18.93
N LYS A 840 -4.21 -10.13 18.19
CA LYS A 840 -5.45 -9.40 18.56
C LYS A 840 -6.01 -9.73 19.94
N ASN A 841 -5.64 -10.88 20.52
CA ASN A 841 -6.07 -11.31 21.85
C ASN A 841 -4.97 -11.11 22.92
N ASN A 842 -3.88 -10.45 22.61
CA ASN A 842 -2.73 -10.16 23.48
C ASN A 842 -2.14 -11.42 24.15
N ASN A 843 -2.18 -12.56 23.45
CA ASN A 843 -1.77 -13.87 23.98
C ASN A 843 -0.65 -14.54 23.19
N GLY A 844 -0.01 -13.80 22.29
CA GLY A 844 1.08 -14.27 21.45
C GLY A 844 1.54 -13.24 20.43
N ILE A 845 2.38 -13.71 19.53
CA ILE A 845 3.00 -12.91 18.47
C ILE A 845 2.51 -13.42 17.13
N ILE A 846 2.24 -12.51 16.23
CA ILE A 846 1.97 -12.76 14.82
C ILE A 846 3.26 -12.53 14.02
N LEU A 847 3.63 -13.50 13.18
CA LEU A 847 4.61 -13.33 12.13
C LEU A 847 3.91 -13.48 10.79
N ARG A 848 3.99 -12.47 9.92
CA ARG A 848 3.52 -12.53 8.55
C ARG A 848 4.67 -12.82 7.60
N LEU A 849 4.43 -13.74 6.69
CA LEU A 849 5.42 -14.24 5.73
C LEU A 849 4.92 -13.93 4.33
N PHE A 850 5.81 -13.41 3.51
CA PHE A 850 5.60 -13.18 2.09
C PHE A 850 6.60 -14.04 1.29
N ARG A 851 6.10 -14.92 0.43
CA ARG A 851 6.91 -15.77 -0.45
C ARG A 851 7.29 -14.97 -1.71
N LEU A 852 8.58 -14.96 -2.02
CA LEU A 852 9.16 -14.21 -3.15
C LEU A 852 9.14 -15.00 -4.46
N THR A 853 9.02 -16.34 -4.40
CA THR A 853 9.00 -17.22 -5.58
C THR A 853 7.57 -17.42 -6.08
N PRO A 854 7.35 -17.59 -7.40
CA PRO A 854 6.04 -17.85 -7.95
C PRO A 854 5.49 -19.23 -7.54
N ASP A 855 6.35 -20.24 -7.38
CA ASP A 855 5.96 -21.60 -7.07
C ASP A 855 5.83 -21.88 -5.57
N PRO A 856 4.88 -22.76 -5.15
CA PRO A 856 4.79 -23.22 -3.78
C PRO A 856 6.08 -23.83 -3.26
N GLU A 857 6.47 -23.49 -2.04
CA GLU A 857 7.67 -24.03 -1.43
C GLU A 857 7.52 -24.26 0.08
N GLN A 858 8.42 -25.09 0.62
CA GLN A 858 8.56 -25.27 2.06
C GLN A 858 9.48 -24.20 2.63
N VAL A 859 8.93 -23.38 3.53
CA VAL A 859 9.65 -22.28 4.20
C VAL A 859 9.94 -22.69 5.64
N THR A 860 11.13 -22.38 6.10
CA THR A 860 11.53 -22.53 7.49
C THR A 860 11.69 -21.17 8.16
N VAL A 861 11.17 -21.05 9.38
CA VAL A 861 11.34 -19.90 10.25
C VAL A 861 12.09 -20.34 11.50
N ASP A 862 13.26 -19.80 11.71
CA ASP A 862 14.01 -19.93 12.96
C ASP A 862 13.57 -18.81 13.91
N TYR A 863 13.08 -19.19 15.09
CA TYR A 863 12.55 -18.27 16.10
C TYR A 863 13.40 -18.32 17.37
N ALA A 864 13.78 -17.16 17.90
CA ALA A 864 14.76 -17.04 19.00
C ALA A 864 14.36 -17.78 20.29
N ASN A 865 13.06 -17.92 20.54
CA ASN A 865 12.58 -18.62 21.72
C ASN A 865 12.30 -20.10 21.39
N ALA A 866 12.94 -21.02 22.12
CA ALA A 866 12.80 -22.47 21.92
C ALA A 866 11.38 -23.01 22.15
N ASN A 867 10.48 -22.23 22.70
CA ASN A 867 9.10 -22.66 22.97
C ASN A 867 8.17 -22.29 21.81
N THR A 868 8.23 -23.07 20.76
CA THR A 868 7.30 -22.99 19.61
C THR A 868 6.07 -23.90 19.80
N GLY A 869 5.96 -24.57 20.93
CA GLY A 869 4.81 -25.42 21.27
C GLY A 869 3.49 -24.61 21.29
N GLY A 870 2.51 -25.06 20.52
CA GLY A 870 1.24 -24.36 20.38
C GLY A 870 1.18 -23.36 19.20
N THR A 871 2.27 -23.21 18.43
CA THR A 871 2.26 -22.45 17.19
C THR A 871 1.25 -23.01 16.21
N VAL A 872 0.48 -22.12 15.57
CA VAL A 872 -0.50 -22.48 14.55
C VAL A 872 -0.34 -21.59 13.32
N ILE A 873 -0.67 -22.13 12.16
CA ILE A 873 -0.86 -21.34 10.94
C ILE A 873 -2.24 -20.70 11.04
N THR A 874 -2.34 -19.43 10.79
CA THR A 874 -3.59 -18.68 10.78
C THR A 874 -3.81 -18.03 9.42
N ASN A 875 -5.03 -17.60 9.15
CA ASN A 875 -5.27 -16.59 8.14
C ASN A 875 -4.82 -15.21 8.67
N SER A 876 -4.84 -14.18 7.82
CA SER A 876 -4.39 -12.83 8.22
C SER A 876 -5.33 -12.15 9.24
N PHE A 877 -6.55 -12.67 9.44
CA PHE A 877 -7.45 -12.29 10.53
C PHE A 877 -7.19 -13.11 11.82
N GLU A 878 -6.05 -13.80 11.91
CA GLU A 878 -5.60 -14.60 13.08
C GLU A 878 -6.54 -15.76 13.46
N THR A 879 -7.28 -16.28 12.49
CA THR A 879 -8.10 -17.48 12.68
C THR A 879 -7.27 -18.70 12.30
N PRO A 880 -7.15 -19.73 13.18
CA PRO A 880 -6.37 -20.94 12.91
C PRO A 880 -6.84 -21.65 11.63
N THR A 881 -5.90 -22.00 10.76
CA THR A 881 -6.12 -22.72 9.50
C THR A 881 -5.34 -24.02 9.39
N GLY A 882 -4.26 -24.18 10.16
CA GLY A 882 -3.40 -25.34 10.10
C GLY A 882 -2.38 -25.42 11.24
N ARG A 883 -1.52 -26.41 11.16
CA ARG A 883 -0.39 -26.58 12.09
C ARG A 883 0.92 -26.68 11.31
N PRO A 884 1.96 -25.96 11.72
CA PRO A 884 3.28 -26.11 11.14
C PRO A 884 3.99 -27.37 11.65
N VAL A 885 5.06 -27.76 11.00
CA VAL A 885 6.02 -28.75 11.51
C VAL A 885 6.99 -28.04 12.44
N ILE A 886 7.12 -28.52 13.67
CA ILE A 886 7.98 -27.90 14.68
C ILE A 886 9.14 -28.82 15.00
N ASN A 887 10.36 -28.28 14.92
CA ASN A 887 11.60 -28.96 15.32
C ASN A 887 12.47 -28.00 16.16
N GLY A 888 12.28 -28.04 17.48
CA GLY A 888 12.94 -27.11 18.41
C GLY A 888 12.50 -25.67 18.18
N SER A 889 13.43 -24.79 17.80
CA SER A 889 13.16 -23.37 17.44
C SER A 889 12.79 -23.18 15.97
N THR A 890 12.89 -24.22 15.15
CA THR A 890 12.58 -24.14 13.71
C THR A 890 11.13 -24.53 13.45
N ILE A 891 10.42 -23.68 12.72
CA ILE A 891 9.02 -23.81 12.32
C ILE A 891 8.97 -24.00 10.81
N GLY A 892 8.56 -25.19 10.34
CA GLY A 892 8.40 -25.50 8.91
C GLY A 892 6.96 -25.32 8.47
N ILE A 893 6.74 -24.61 7.37
CA ILE A 893 5.43 -24.38 6.75
C ILE A 893 5.48 -24.62 5.25
N ASP A 894 4.43 -25.23 4.72
CA ASP A 894 4.24 -25.34 3.27
C ASP A 894 3.49 -24.09 2.77
N MET A 895 4.20 -23.16 2.17
CA MET A 895 3.61 -21.95 1.59
C MET A 895 3.03 -22.25 0.21
N THR A 896 1.79 -22.70 0.18
CA THR A 896 1.02 -22.92 -1.07
C THR A 896 0.46 -21.61 -1.64
N ARG A 897 0.45 -20.53 -0.84
CA ARG A 897 0.04 -19.16 -1.20
C ARG A 897 1.19 -18.20 -0.95
N THR A 898 1.15 -17.02 -1.54
CA THR A 898 2.18 -15.98 -1.34
C THR A 898 2.22 -15.44 0.09
N ILE A 899 1.08 -15.40 0.77
CA ILE A 899 0.97 -14.86 2.14
C ILE A 899 0.64 -15.99 3.10
N SER A 900 1.40 -16.09 4.19
CA SER A 900 1.13 -16.98 5.32
C SER A 900 1.31 -16.24 6.64
N THR A 901 0.53 -16.59 7.63
CA THR A 901 0.59 -15.98 8.97
C THR A 901 0.78 -17.07 10.02
N LEU A 902 1.72 -16.84 10.92
CA LEU A 902 1.98 -17.68 12.08
C LEU A 902 1.53 -16.96 13.34
N PHE A 903 0.81 -17.66 14.19
CA PHE A 903 0.59 -17.27 15.59
C PHE A 903 1.51 -18.08 16.47
N ILE A 904 2.34 -17.43 17.27
CA ILE A 904 3.23 -18.03 18.27
C ILE A 904 2.74 -17.60 19.65
N PRO A 905 2.26 -18.50 20.50
CA PRO A 905 1.69 -18.15 21.80
C PRO A 905 2.74 -17.57 22.75
N SER A 906 2.35 -16.62 23.58
CA SER A 906 3.14 -16.18 24.74
C SER A 906 3.31 -17.34 25.72
N LYS A 907 4.38 -17.31 26.52
CA LYS A 907 4.64 -18.36 27.54
C LYS A 907 3.60 -18.34 28.65
#